data_3ae2d8fddec1c5d44a019cbab235ce66
#
_entry.id   3ae2d8fddec1c5d44a019cbab235ce66
#
_cell.length_a   1.000
_cell.length_b   1.000
_cell.length_c   1.000
_cell.angle_alpha   90.00
_cell.angle_beta   90.00
_cell.angle_gamma   90.00
#
_symmetry.space_group_name_H-M   'P 1'
#
loop_
_entity.id
_entity.type
_entity.pdbx_description
1 polymer ?
#
loop_
_entity_poly.entity_id
_entity_poly.type
_entity_poly.pdbx_seq_one_letter_code
_entity_poly.pdbx_strand_id
1 'polypeptide(L)'
;MADTDLSKVLSECCEAARSGYELASEEKGALDGILSSAGEKIRETAVEYKASPCEVIGIGETLEDQLADIQAAVDSLRMSFAEDLNALERDLKKFSVTLFGRTMAGKSTLMEVLTEGDGAAIGMGAQRTTRDIRRYEWNGLAVTDVPGIGAFEGEEDTRLAFDAAKTADLIVFLLTDDAPQAVEADCFRQVKDLGKPVIVIMNVKVSIDSGKSVKLVERDMNRAFDLERIEEIRRQFCKFAEPFGQDWSSVPFVAAHLKSAYEAVRCEREGDPEKAEFWRRISRIDDLKSLICKEVEVRGRYIRVKTFADIIANPMIEALSELDLQSRMNESQGRVIADKKRALEKRKDVFVKDGKKRIESFMMRLKTELRADIATFAEDHYNDKMADIAWGELIKNKDIEGRCRNLLDDMESEVDGIIQETIREMESELKYVSVDAVERTFLTPALIDAKRIVSWTSLIVGGGGTVAAAILTLAGVEAAAGPVGWIAAGIGLAGGIGLLFIESRGDKLAKARARLEKELTESVNATCDSIWTQLEKNLDRLVKGKIDLVISELAKIGNVIDSLANAQNTLADSLRIELRTLNMTFMNNIATAVFGADQASSYMSKITTAARIPGVMTLLCEEREGAVGEEFGAKMSDLIAEDVGFVTATDNTPLFVCGVLGDIVPLENICCENESDTVIIRTDEKDIRLFNRLRLLEQIVPYKIGG
;
A
#
# COMPACT_ATOMS: atom_id res chain seq x y z
N MET A 1 -12.76 40.82 28.94
CA MET A 1 -13.97 40.10 28.53
C MET A 1 -14.08 38.88 29.40
N ALA A 2 -15.22 38.62 29.89
CA ALA A 2 -15.44 38.03 31.19
C ALA A 2 -15.25 36.49 31.22
N ASP A 3 -14.66 35.97 32.33
CA ASP A 3 -14.56 34.54 32.70
C ASP A 3 -15.88 33.76 32.58
N THR A 4 -17.03 34.47 32.62
CA THR A 4 -18.37 33.90 32.55
C THR A 4 -18.76 33.41 31.18
N ASP A 5 -18.21 33.96 30.12
CA ASP A 5 -18.55 33.59 28.73
C ASP A 5 -17.80 32.33 28.28
N LEU A 6 -16.50 32.22 28.60
CA LEU A 6 -15.70 31.06 28.27
C LEU A 6 -16.17 29.79 29.02
N SER A 7 -16.57 29.89 30.28
CA SER A 7 -17.09 28.75 31.06
C SER A 7 -18.34 28.15 30.42
N LYS A 8 -19.26 28.99 29.88
CA LYS A 8 -20.44 28.51 29.17
C LYS A 8 -20.06 27.79 27.88
N VAL A 9 -19.14 28.40 27.10
CA VAL A 9 -18.65 27.79 25.84
C VAL A 9 -17.98 26.46 26.10
N LEU A 10 -17.17 26.33 27.14
CA LEU A 10 -16.54 25.07 27.52
C LEU A 10 -17.57 24.02 27.94
N SER A 11 -18.69 24.41 28.57
CA SER A 11 -19.79 23.47 28.84
C SER A 11 -20.42 22.96 27.53
N GLU A 12 -20.66 23.87 26.56
CA GLU A 12 -21.15 23.50 25.22
C GLU A 12 -20.15 22.59 24.48
N CYS A 13 -18.85 22.83 24.62
CA CYS A 13 -17.80 21.95 24.08
C CYS A 13 -17.83 20.56 24.71
N CYS A 14 -18.16 20.44 26.02
CA CYS A 14 -18.28 19.14 26.68
C CYS A 14 -19.53 18.37 26.20
N GLU A 15 -20.63 19.03 25.91
CA GLU A 15 -21.82 18.41 25.31
C GLU A 15 -21.53 17.94 23.88
N ALA A 16 -20.87 18.78 23.08
CA ALA A 16 -20.42 18.45 21.74
C ALA A 16 -19.42 17.25 21.74
N ALA A 17 -18.53 17.19 22.73
CA ALA A 17 -17.62 16.06 22.91
C ALA A 17 -18.36 14.73 23.15
N ARG A 18 -19.44 14.75 23.94
CA ARG A 18 -20.25 13.54 24.15
C ARG A 18 -20.93 13.08 22.88
N SER A 19 -21.52 13.99 22.12
CA SER A 19 -22.12 13.67 20.82
C SER A 19 -21.07 13.14 19.82
N GLY A 20 -19.88 13.73 19.81
CA GLY A 20 -18.76 13.23 18.99
C GLY A 20 -18.29 11.84 19.42
N TYR A 21 -18.23 11.60 20.73
CA TYR A 21 -17.84 10.28 21.27
C TYR A 21 -18.89 9.20 20.94
N GLU A 22 -20.19 9.52 21.05
CA GLU A 22 -21.28 8.62 20.68
C GLU A 22 -21.16 8.24 19.19
N LEU A 23 -21.01 9.23 18.29
CA LEU A 23 -20.78 9.01 16.88
C LEU A 23 -19.57 8.09 16.63
N ALA A 24 -18.42 8.41 17.21
CA ALA A 24 -17.20 7.64 17.04
C ALA A 24 -17.32 6.21 17.60
N SER A 25 -18.07 6.02 18.68
CA SER A 25 -18.30 4.69 19.28
C SER A 25 -19.21 3.80 18.43
N GLU A 26 -20.25 4.38 17.81
CA GLU A 26 -21.11 3.68 16.87
C GLU A 26 -20.33 3.23 15.63
N GLU A 27 -19.59 4.13 15.03
CA GLU A 27 -18.75 3.85 13.85
C GLU A 27 -17.65 2.82 14.15
N LYS A 28 -17.02 2.91 15.34
CA LYS A 28 -16.07 1.87 15.78
C LYS A 28 -16.71 0.49 15.83
N GLY A 29 -17.96 0.38 16.29
CA GLY A 29 -18.70 -0.87 16.32
C GLY A 29 -18.92 -1.46 14.92
N ALA A 30 -19.28 -0.65 13.95
CA ALA A 30 -19.43 -1.04 12.54
C ALA A 30 -18.09 -1.50 11.94
N LEU A 31 -17.01 -0.74 12.19
CA LEU A 31 -15.66 -1.07 11.74
C LEU A 31 -15.13 -2.38 12.34
N ASP A 32 -15.36 -2.62 13.63
CA ASP A 32 -14.97 -3.89 14.27
C ASP A 32 -15.61 -5.10 13.57
N GLY A 33 -16.86 -4.96 13.11
CA GLY A 33 -17.56 -5.97 12.31
C GLY A 33 -16.91 -6.21 10.95
N ILE A 34 -16.63 -5.14 10.23
CA ILE A 34 -15.99 -5.16 8.89
C ILE A 34 -14.60 -5.77 8.98
N LEU A 35 -13.77 -5.30 9.90
CA LEU A 35 -12.40 -5.79 10.08
C LEU A 35 -12.36 -7.25 10.53
N SER A 36 -13.30 -7.69 11.36
CA SER A 36 -13.43 -9.09 11.76
C SER A 36 -13.80 -9.99 10.58
N SER A 37 -14.76 -9.57 9.75
CA SER A 37 -15.17 -10.32 8.55
C SER A 37 -14.03 -10.40 7.52
N ALA A 38 -13.27 -9.32 7.33
CA ALA A 38 -12.10 -9.31 6.47
C ALA A 38 -11.02 -10.28 6.97
N GLY A 39 -10.73 -10.26 8.28
CA GLY A 39 -9.77 -11.18 8.90
C GLY A 39 -10.18 -12.66 8.78
N GLU A 40 -11.47 -12.97 8.83
CA GLU A 40 -11.97 -14.33 8.58
C GLU A 40 -11.74 -14.76 7.13
N LYS A 41 -12.07 -13.93 6.14
CA LYS A 41 -11.82 -14.23 4.72
C LYS A 41 -10.35 -14.45 4.41
N ILE A 42 -9.46 -13.62 4.99
CA ILE A 42 -8.00 -13.77 4.84
C ILE A 42 -7.55 -15.12 5.40
N ARG A 43 -8.06 -15.53 6.59
CA ARG A 43 -7.75 -16.83 7.18
C ARG A 43 -8.30 -18.00 6.35
N GLU A 44 -9.50 -17.88 5.81
CA GLU A 44 -10.08 -18.90 4.91
C GLU A 44 -9.20 -19.09 3.68
N THR A 45 -8.75 -18.02 3.05
CA THR A 45 -7.82 -18.05 1.90
C THR A 45 -6.50 -18.74 2.28
N ALA A 46 -5.95 -18.48 3.46
CA ALA A 46 -4.74 -19.15 3.95
C ALA A 46 -4.95 -20.67 4.16
N VAL A 47 -6.11 -21.06 4.72
CA VAL A 47 -6.46 -22.47 4.95
C VAL A 47 -6.68 -23.22 3.63
N GLU A 48 -7.36 -22.62 2.66
CA GLU A 48 -7.54 -23.20 1.32
C GLU A 48 -6.18 -23.42 0.62
N TYR A 49 -5.27 -22.51 0.79
CA TYR A 49 -3.92 -22.67 0.25
C TYR A 49 -3.15 -23.82 0.91
N LYS A 50 -3.19 -23.94 2.26
CA LYS A 50 -2.57 -25.05 3.01
C LYS A 50 -3.16 -26.42 2.66
N ALA A 51 -4.45 -26.49 2.40
CA ALA A 51 -5.13 -27.73 2.01
C ALA A 51 -4.81 -28.17 0.57
N SER A 52 -4.17 -27.34 -0.23
CA SER A 52 -3.71 -27.68 -1.59
C SER A 52 -2.52 -28.64 -1.51
N PRO A 53 -2.50 -29.76 -2.27
CA PRO A 53 -1.44 -30.80 -2.18
C PRO A 53 -0.04 -30.35 -2.66
N CYS A 54 0.18 -29.07 -2.84
CA CYS A 54 1.46 -28.49 -3.24
C CYS A 54 2.16 -27.89 -2.03
N GLU A 55 2.73 -28.74 -1.20
CA GLU A 55 3.87 -28.38 -0.33
C GLU A 55 5.11 -28.06 -1.18
N VAL A 56 5.06 -27.03 -2.00
CA VAL A 56 6.25 -26.55 -2.67
C VAL A 56 6.98 -25.61 -1.74
N ILE A 57 8.06 -26.14 -1.23
CA ILE A 57 9.08 -25.56 -0.38
C ILE A 57 9.29 -24.06 -0.69
N GLY A 58 8.92 -23.19 0.25
CA GLY A 58 9.23 -21.75 0.27
C GLY A 58 8.13 -20.79 -0.17
N ILE A 59 7.20 -21.14 -1.07
CA ILE A 59 6.11 -20.24 -1.45
C ILE A 59 5.02 -20.23 -0.38
N GLY A 60 4.73 -21.39 0.21
CA GLY A 60 3.76 -21.53 1.29
C GLY A 60 4.12 -20.70 2.51
N GLU A 61 5.37 -20.77 2.96
CA GLU A 61 5.85 -19.98 4.09
C GLU A 61 5.75 -18.48 3.81
N THR A 62 6.16 -18.03 2.62
CA THR A 62 6.09 -16.60 2.26
C THR A 62 4.66 -16.08 2.20
N LEU A 63 3.72 -16.85 1.65
CA LEU A 63 2.29 -16.49 1.61
C LEU A 63 1.65 -16.52 3.00
N GLU A 64 2.04 -17.48 3.85
CA GLU A 64 1.59 -17.54 5.24
C GLU A 64 2.06 -16.33 6.04
N ASP A 65 3.34 -15.97 5.91
CA ASP A 65 3.90 -14.78 6.58
C ASP A 65 3.15 -13.51 6.18
N GLN A 66 2.80 -13.40 4.92
CA GLN A 66 2.09 -12.22 4.41
C GLN A 66 0.61 -12.18 4.78
N LEU A 67 -0.06 -13.31 4.77
CA LEU A 67 -1.42 -13.38 5.30
C LEU A 67 -1.43 -13.08 6.80
N ALA A 68 -0.38 -13.47 7.52
CA ALA A 68 -0.18 -13.09 8.92
C ALA A 68 0.09 -11.60 9.08
N ASP A 69 0.90 -10.99 8.20
CA ASP A 69 1.17 -9.55 8.21
C ASP A 69 -0.10 -8.72 7.93
N ILE A 70 -0.92 -9.13 6.95
CA ILE A 70 -2.21 -8.51 6.68
C ILE A 70 -3.13 -8.61 7.90
N GLN A 71 -3.21 -9.79 8.50
CA GLN A 71 -4.01 -9.97 9.71
C GLN A 71 -3.50 -9.09 10.85
N ALA A 72 -2.19 -9.01 11.04
CA ALA A 72 -1.58 -8.16 12.06
C ALA A 72 -1.86 -6.67 11.81
N ALA A 73 -1.91 -6.22 10.55
CA ALA A 73 -2.25 -4.85 10.21
C ALA A 73 -3.74 -4.54 10.49
N VAL A 74 -4.64 -5.46 10.15
CA VAL A 74 -6.08 -5.35 10.49
C VAL A 74 -6.27 -5.26 12.00
N ASP A 75 -5.59 -6.13 12.76
CA ASP A 75 -5.67 -6.13 14.23
C ASP A 75 -5.02 -4.86 14.83
N SER A 76 -3.93 -4.36 14.26
CA SER A 76 -3.27 -3.12 14.67
C SER A 76 -4.17 -1.90 14.44
N LEU A 77 -4.86 -1.82 13.30
CA LEU A 77 -5.82 -0.76 13.00
C LEU A 77 -6.96 -0.76 14.03
N ARG A 78 -7.51 -1.94 14.32
CA ARG A 78 -8.56 -2.12 15.33
C ARG A 78 -8.13 -1.70 16.72
N MET A 79 -6.91 -2.03 17.13
CA MET A 79 -6.34 -1.62 18.43
C MET A 79 -6.12 -0.11 18.50
N SER A 80 -5.60 0.51 17.44
CA SER A 80 -5.39 1.96 17.36
C SER A 80 -6.69 2.74 17.57
N PHE A 81 -7.78 2.35 16.93
CA PHE A 81 -9.10 2.97 17.15
C PHE A 81 -9.55 2.89 18.61
N ALA A 82 -9.33 1.74 19.25
CA ALA A 82 -9.75 1.56 20.63
C ALA A 82 -8.90 2.41 21.60
N GLU A 83 -7.59 2.49 21.39
CA GLU A 83 -6.68 3.26 22.23
C GLU A 83 -6.94 4.77 22.14
N ASP A 84 -7.07 5.29 20.92
CA ASP A 84 -7.32 6.71 20.67
C ASP A 84 -8.68 7.15 21.20
N LEU A 85 -9.73 6.34 20.99
CA LEU A 85 -11.06 6.62 21.52
C LEU A 85 -11.08 6.58 23.06
N ASN A 86 -10.44 5.61 23.69
CA ASN A 86 -10.31 5.53 25.14
C ASN A 86 -9.49 6.70 25.72
N ALA A 87 -8.48 7.20 24.99
CA ALA A 87 -7.72 8.38 25.41
C ALA A 87 -8.61 9.62 25.41
N LEU A 88 -9.43 9.82 24.39
CA LEU A 88 -10.38 10.94 24.30
C LEU A 88 -11.53 10.83 25.31
N GLU A 89 -12.00 9.63 25.62
CA GLU A 89 -13.04 9.42 26.64
C GLU A 89 -12.65 10.01 28.00
N ARG A 90 -11.37 9.85 28.38
CA ARG A 90 -10.81 10.42 29.63
C ARG A 90 -10.83 11.95 29.65
N ASP A 91 -10.74 12.56 28.47
CA ASP A 91 -10.65 14.02 28.31
C ASP A 91 -11.96 14.66 27.77
N LEU A 92 -13.11 13.95 27.85
CA LEU A 92 -14.43 14.45 27.38
C LEU A 92 -14.80 15.82 27.97
N LYS A 93 -14.38 16.07 29.20
CA LYS A 93 -14.70 17.30 29.94
C LYS A 93 -13.74 18.46 29.68
N LYS A 94 -12.69 18.26 28.85
CA LYS A 94 -11.65 19.26 28.67
C LYS A 94 -11.43 19.53 27.18
N PHE A 95 -11.39 20.79 26.82
CA PHE A 95 -10.91 21.20 25.50
C PHE A 95 -9.38 21.21 25.52
N SER A 96 -8.74 20.45 24.61
CA SER A 96 -7.30 20.24 24.61
C SER A 96 -6.56 21.15 23.64
N VAL A 97 -5.51 21.81 24.14
CA VAL A 97 -4.60 22.67 23.37
C VAL A 97 -3.19 22.10 23.46
N THR A 98 -2.58 21.72 22.33
CA THR A 98 -1.23 21.19 22.30
C THR A 98 -0.23 22.22 21.80
N LEU A 99 0.85 22.44 22.57
CA LEU A 99 1.95 23.33 22.19
C LEU A 99 2.96 22.53 21.35
N PHE A 100 3.12 22.93 20.09
CA PHE A 100 3.95 22.24 19.13
C PHE A 100 5.06 23.14 18.58
N GLY A 101 6.18 22.59 18.13
CA GLY A 101 7.30 23.36 17.58
C GLY A 101 8.65 22.78 17.92
N ARG A 102 9.70 23.33 17.32
CA ARG A 102 11.06 22.80 17.51
C ARG A 102 11.57 22.97 18.95
N THR A 103 12.64 22.25 19.26
CA THR A 103 13.37 22.44 20.54
C THR A 103 13.83 23.90 20.63
N MET A 104 13.70 24.50 21.82
CA MET A 104 14.04 25.91 22.12
C MET A 104 13.14 26.97 21.44
N ALA A 105 12.02 26.60 20.81
CA ALA A 105 11.05 27.59 20.29
C ALA A 105 10.33 28.39 21.39
N GLY A 106 10.33 27.90 22.62
CA GLY A 106 9.73 28.57 23.77
C GLY A 106 8.45 27.89 24.31
N LYS A 107 8.17 26.63 23.95
CA LYS A 107 6.98 25.88 24.40
C LYS A 107 6.85 25.86 25.92
N SER A 108 7.88 25.42 26.63
CA SER A 108 7.85 25.37 28.10
C SER A 108 7.76 26.77 28.72
N THR A 109 8.34 27.80 28.09
CA THR A 109 8.16 29.19 28.56
C THR A 109 6.72 29.64 28.37
N LEU A 110 6.07 29.33 27.23
CA LEU A 110 4.66 29.63 27.02
C LEU A 110 3.79 28.87 28.02
N MET A 111 4.10 27.62 28.30
CA MET A 111 3.40 26.83 29.32
C MET A 111 3.42 27.53 30.68
N GLU A 112 4.61 27.94 31.15
CA GLU A 112 4.78 28.66 32.41
C GLU A 112 4.04 30.00 32.44
N VAL A 113 3.96 30.71 31.30
CA VAL A 113 3.20 31.95 31.15
C VAL A 113 1.69 31.72 31.25
N LEU A 114 1.19 30.66 30.62
CA LEU A 114 -0.25 30.35 30.62
C LEU A 114 -0.72 29.85 31.98
N THR A 115 0.09 29.04 32.63
CA THR A 115 -0.27 28.39 33.93
C THR A 115 0.20 29.18 35.14
N GLU A 116 0.80 30.37 34.92
CA GLU A 116 1.41 31.18 35.97
C GLU A 116 2.41 30.36 36.82
N GLY A 117 3.18 29.49 36.15
CA GLY A 117 4.13 28.54 36.74
C GLY A 117 5.36 29.23 37.38
N ASP A 118 6.12 28.47 38.19
CA ASP A 118 7.29 28.98 38.94
C ASP A 118 8.60 29.00 38.13
N GLY A 119 8.54 28.61 36.87
CA GLY A 119 9.68 28.54 35.96
C GLY A 119 10.45 27.23 36.03
N ALA A 120 9.98 26.25 36.80
CA ALA A 120 10.65 24.94 36.92
C ALA A 120 10.70 24.16 35.57
N ALA A 121 9.74 24.42 34.68
CA ALA A 121 9.68 23.80 33.37
C ALA A 121 10.56 24.51 32.31
N ILE A 122 11.04 25.73 32.60
CA ILE A 122 11.90 26.48 31.67
C ILE A 122 13.33 25.93 31.70
N GLY A 123 13.80 25.35 30.59
CA GLY A 123 15.14 24.83 30.48
C GLY A 123 16.22 25.91 30.51
N MET A 124 17.27 25.69 31.25
CA MET A 124 18.46 26.57 31.38
C MET A 124 19.43 26.45 30.18
N GLY A 125 18.90 26.27 28.95
CA GLY A 125 19.73 26.18 27.74
C GLY A 125 20.30 24.80 27.44
N ALA A 126 19.91 23.74 28.18
CA ALA A 126 20.24 22.37 27.85
C ALA A 126 19.37 21.87 26.68
N GLN A 127 19.96 21.12 25.76
CA GLN A 127 19.33 20.69 24.51
C GLN A 127 18.08 19.80 24.61
N ARG A 128 17.66 19.35 25.81
CA ARG A 128 16.47 18.54 26.05
C ARG A 128 15.86 18.91 27.40
N THR A 129 14.85 19.74 27.38
CA THR A 129 14.15 20.14 28.61
C THR A 129 12.89 19.34 28.88
N THR A 130 12.20 18.89 27.84
CA THR A 130 10.94 18.13 27.97
C THR A 130 11.14 16.78 27.27
N ARG A 131 11.19 15.69 28.03
CA ARG A 131 11.24 14.31 27.52
C ARG A 131 9.89 13.62 27.62
N ASP A 132 9.00 14.14 28.46
CA ASP A 132 7.69 13.57 28.72
C ASP A 132 6.60 14.59 28.36
N ILE A 133 5.44 14.09 27.98
CA ILE A 133 4.24 14.89 27.76
C ILE A 133 3.78 15.42 29.11
N ARG A 134 3.65 16.76 29.23
CA ARG A 134 3.15 17.43 30.43
C ARG A 134 1.82 18.10 30.16
N ARG A 135 0.83 17.89 31.03
CA ARG A 135 -0.51 18.44 30.93
C ARG A 135 -0.78 19.38 32.08
N TYR A 136 -1.33 20.54 31.76
CA TYR A 136 -1.66 21.60 32.70
C TYR A 136 -3.06 22.15 32.39
N GLU A 137 -3.62 22.90 33.31
CA GLU A 137 -4.91 23.55 33.12
C GLU A 137 -4.72 25.07 33.05
N TRP A 138 -5.40 25.69 32.06
CA TRP A 138 -5.43 27.15 31.88
C TRP A 138 -6.83 27.56 31.45
N ASN A 139 -7.51 28.40 32.25
CA ASN A 139 -8.88 28.86 32.00
C ASN A 139 -9.88 27.73 31.63
N GLY A 140 -9.73 26.56 32.24
CA GLY A 140 -10.56 25.40 31.94
C GLY A 140 -10.13 24.59 30.70
N LEU A 141 -9.11 25.05 29.99
CA LEU A 141 -8.49 24.34 28.84
C LEU A 141 -7.39 23.39 29.36
N ALA A 142 -7.27 22.22 28.77
CA ALA A 142 -6.15 21.31 28.99
C ALA A 142 -5.00 21.66 28.04
N VAL A 143 -3.92 22.24 28.58
CA VAL A 143 -2.74 22.62 27.78
C VAL A 143 -1.67 21.53 27.90
N THR A 144 -1.21 21.03 26.77
CA THR A 144 -0.22 19.93 26.68
C THR A 144 1.10 20.46 26.12
N ASP A 145 2.18 20.34 26.87
CA ASP A 145 3.56 20.59 26.38
C ASP A 145 4.17 19.28 25.91
N VAL A 146 4.58 19.22 24.63
CA VAL A 146 5.18 18.05 24.02
C VAL A 146 6.67 18.21 23.78
N PRO A 147 7.45 17.12 23.66
CA PRO A 147 8.86 17.19 23.29
C PRO A 147 9.07 18.04 22.03
N GLY A 148 10.20 18.74 21.96
CA GLY A 148 10.56 19.56 20.80
C GLY A 148 11.02 18.68 19.65
N ILE A 149 10.49 18.98 18.46
CA ILE A 149 10.87 18.31 17.22
C ILE A 149 12.21 18.81 16.69
N GLY A 150 12.93 17.96 15.89
CA GLY A 150 14.21 18.30 15.27
C GLY A 150 15.42 18.26 16.20
N ALA A 151 15.33 17.64 17.39
CA ALA A 151 16.49 17.35 18.21
C ALA A 151 17.30 16.18 17.62
N PHE A 152 18.61 16.24 17.72
CA PHE A 152 19.52 15.16 17.35
C PHE A 152 19.16 13.89 18.17
N GLU A 153 18.80 12.77 17.53
CA GLU A 153 18.29 11.53 18.14
C GLU A 153 16.78 11.50 18.52
N GLY A 154 15.92 12.32 17.91
CA GLY A 154 14.55 12.57 18.35
C GLY A 154 13.43 11.91 17.56
N GLU A 155 13.58 10.73 16.92
CA GLU A 155 12.46 10.05 16.25
C GLU A 155 11.34 9.69 17.23
N GLU A 156 11.68 9.23 18.44
CA GLU A 156 10.71 8.89 19.49
C GLU A 156 10.02 10.15 20.04
N ASP A 157 10.79 11.22 20.29
CA ASP A 157 10.24 12.51 20.75
C ASP A 157 9.29 13.11 19.69
N THR A 158 9.65 12.99 18.42
CA THR A 158 8.80 13.45 17.30
C THR A 158 7.51 12.64 17.21
N ARG A 159 7.58 11.31 17.33
CA ARG A 159 6.39 10.45 17.35
C ARG A 159 5.46 10.79 18.51
N LEU A 160 5.97 10.92 19.72
CA LEU A 160 5.18 11.31 20.90
C LEU A 160 4.50 12.67 20.72
N ALA A 161 5.19 13.64 20.10
CA ALA A 161 4.61 14.95 19.82
C ALA A 161 3.45 14.85 18.82
N PHE A 162 3.58 14.07 17.74
CA PHE A 162 2.52 13.87 16.77
C PHE A 162 1.34 13.04 17.33
N ASP A 163 1.59 12.04 18.15
CA ASP A 163 0.53 11.26 18.81
C ASP A 163 -0.31 12.16 19.74
N ALA A 164 0.33 13.08 20.47
CA ALA A 164 -0.38 14.08 21.26
C ALA A 164 -1.16 15.09 20.38
N ALA A 165 -0.62 15.45 19.21
CA ALA A 165 -1.30 16.35 18.27
C ALA A 165 -2.54 15.72 17.64
N LYS A 166 -2.57 14.40 17.38
CA LYS A 166 -3.73 13.68 16.84
C LYS A 166 -4.98 13.82 17.72
N THR A 167 -4.81 13.80 19.04
CA THR A 167 -5.91 13.91 20.01
C THR A 167 -6.20 15.35 20.46
N ALA A 168 -5.43 16.32 19.97
CA ALA A 168 -5.64 17.74 20.29
C ALA A 168 -6.88 18.29 19.57
N ASP A 169 -7.57 19.24 20.23
CA ASP A 169 -8.63 20.01 19.61
C ASP A 169 -8.05 21.24 18.88
N LEU A 170 -7.01 21.84 19.42
CA LEU A 170 -6.32 23.00 18.86
C LEU A 170 -4.81 22.84 19.02
N ILE A 171 -4.04 23.18 18.01
CA ILE A 171 -2.58 23.20 18.06
C ILE A 171 -2.07 24.63 18.06
N VAL A 172 -1.20 24.96 18.99
CA VAL A 172 -0.44 26.21 19.01
C VAL A 172 0.98 25.89 18.54
N PHE A 173 1.31 26.29 17.32
CA PHE A 173 2.61 26.03 16.70
C PHE A 173 3.57 27.21 16.93
N LEU A 174 4.69 26.94 17.58
CA LEU A 174 5.69 27.94 17.94
C LEU A 174 6.79 28.03 16.88
N LEU A 175 6.93 29.22 16.28
CA LEU A 175 8.07 29.63 15.47
C LEU A 175 8.98 30.58 16.27
N THR A 176 10.22 30.69 15.85
CA THR A 176 11.14 31.74 16.32
C THR A 176 11.19 32.86 15.29
N ASP A 177 11.66 34.06 15.70
CA ASP A 177 11.79 35.21 14.83
C ASP A 177 13.06 35.18 13.96
N ASP A 178 13.77 34.06 13.94
CA ASP A 178 14.82 33.76 12.97
C ASP A 178 14.18 33.45 11.60
N ALA A 179 14.97 33.43 10.54
CA ALA A 179 14.48 32.99 9.23
C ALA A 179 13.90 31.58 9.33
N PRO A 180 12.67 31.35 8.82
CA PRO A 180 12.02 30.03 8.88
C PRO A 180 12.90 28.95 8.26
N GLN A 181 13.02 27.80 8.93
CA GLN A 181 13.83 26.69 8.48
C GLN A 181 12.98 25.61 7.82
N ALA A 182 13.55 24.92 6.84
CA ALA A 182 12.86 23.82 6.14
C ALA A 182 12.32 22.73 7.10
N VAL A 183 13.04 22.44 8.19
CA VAL A 183 12.61 21.47 9.21
C VAL A 183 11.35 21.95 9.95
N GLU A 184 11.26 23.26 10.29
CA GLU A 184 10.06 23.81 10.91
C GLU A 184 8.88 23.79 9.95
N ALA A 185 9.12 24.10 8.68
CA ALA A 185 8.11 24.06 7.64
C ALA A 185 7.60 22.64 7.38
N ASP A 186 8.49 21.65 7.32
CA ASP A 186 8.09 20.24 7.15
C ASP A 186 7.27 19.74 8.35
N CYS A 187 7.67 20.10 9.57
CA CYS A 187 6.88 19.76 10.76
C CYS A 187 5.52 20.46 10.76
N PHE A 188 5.45 21.72 10.34
CA PHE A 188 4.17 22.42 10.23
C PHE A 188 3.26 21.80 9.18
N ARG A 189 3.82 21.40 8.04
CA ARG A 189 3.11 20.63 7.02
C ARG A 189 2.50 19.37 7.61
N GLN A 190 3.30 18.56 8.31
CA GLN A 190 2.81 17.33 8.95
C GLN A 190 1.70 17.60 9.97
N VAL A 191 1.77 18.71 10.73
CA VAL A 191 0.70 19.15 11.63
C VAL A 191 -0.56 19.53 10.86
N LYS A 192 -0.42 20.24 9.72
CA LYS A 192 -1.54 20.55 8.83
C LYS A 192 -2.17 19.31 8.22
N ASP A 193 -1.34 18.31 7.88
CA ASP A 193 -1.81 17.02 7.36
C ASP A 193 -2.63 16.20 8.39
N LEU A 194 -2.59 16.56 9.69
CA LEU A 194 -3.51 16.02 10.69
C LEU A 194 -4.94 16.63 10.59
N GLY A 195 -5.12 17.68 9.80
CA GLY A 195 -6.41 18.37 9.66
C GLY A 195 -6.87 19.14 10.90
N LYS A 196 -5.97 19.38 11.88
CA LYS A 196 -6.30 20.10 13.12
C LYS A 196 -6.26 21.61 12.93
N PRO A 197 -7.13 22.36 13.63
CA PRO A 197 -7.00 23.82 13.72
C PRO A 197 -5.65 24.20 14.31
N VAL A 198 -4.97 25.16 13.70
CA VAL A 198 -3.64 25.60 14.12
C VAL A 198 -3.60 27.11 14.28
N ILE A 199 -3.00 27.56 15.37
CA ILE A 199 -2.58 28.97 15.58
C ILE A 199 -1.06 28.99 15.54
N VAL A 200 -0.46 29.89 14.78
CA VAL A 200 0.99 30.12 14.77
C VAL A 200 1.35 31.27 15.69
N ILE A 201 2.26 31.02 16.63
CA ILE A 201 2.88 32.07 17.43
C ILE A 201 4.35 32.22 17.04
N MET A 202 4.77 33.41 16.67
CA MET A 202 6.15 33.77 16.50
C MET A 202 6.71 34.30 17.81
N ASN A 203 7.64 33.55 18.43
CA ASN A 203 8.35 33.99 19.63
C ASN A 203 9.48 34.93 19.27
N VAL A 204 9.24 36.21 19.45
CA VAL A 204 10.24 37.28 19.22
C VAL A 204 11.37 37.18 20.26
N LYS A 205 12.59 37.22 19.82
CA LYS A 205 13.76 37.13 20.69
C LYS A 205 14.46 38.50 20.85
N VAL A 206 14.20 39.14 21.95
CA VAL A 206 14.88 40.40 22.36
C VAL A 206 15.58 40.15 23.70
N SER A 207 16.81 40.60 23.85
CA SER A 207 17.51 40.55 25.15
C SER A 207 16.91 41.57 26.10
N ILE A 208 16.43 41.09 27.26
CA ILE A 208 15.85 41.87 28.35
C ILE A 208 16.74 41.83 29.62
N ASP A 209 18.04 41.70 29.46
CA ASP A 209 18.98 41.54 30.57
C ASP A 209 18.94 42.75 31.52
N SER A 210 19.21 42.48 32.81
CA SER A 210 19.05 43.40 33.95
C SER A 210 19.89 44.71 33.87
N GLY A 211 20.78 44.83 32.87
CA GLY A 211 21.58 46.02 32.65
C GLY A 211 21.01 47.05 31.65
N LYS A 212 19.89 46.70 30.94
CA LYS A 212 19.28 47.60 29.97
C LYS A 212 18.30 48.56 30.62
N SER A 213 18.26 49.81 30.19
CA SER A 213 17.23 50.76 30.61
C SER A 213 15.88 50.40 29.98
N VAL A 214 14.79 50.67 30.70
CA VAL A 214 13.40 50.45 30.21
C VAL A 214 13.15 51.03 28.82
N LYS A 215 13.64 52.29 28.59
CA LYS A 215 13.51 52.93 27.27
C LYS A 215 14.23 52.19 26.14
N LEU A 216 15.37 51.57 26.46
CA LEU A 216 16.12 50.79 25.48
C LEU A 216 15.38 49.48 25.15
N VAL A 217 14.84 48.81 26.16
CA VAL A 217 14.01 47.60 25.99
C VAL A 217 12.77 47.91 25.15
N GLU A 218 12.04 48.98 25.46
CA GLU A 218 10.84 49.37 24.68
C GLU A 218 11.20 49.67 23.21
N ARG A 219 12.32 50.38 22.97
CA ARG A 219 12.77 50.66 21.60
C ARG A 219 13.14 49.37 20.85
N ASP A 220 13.85 48.46 21.49
CA ASP A 220 14.26 47.20 20.88
C ASP A 220 13.06 46.30 20.63
N MET A 221 12.06 46.28 21.54
CA MET A 221 10.79 45.61 21.36
C MET A 221 9.96 46.17 20.22
N ASN A 222 9.78 47.49 20.17
CA ASN A 222 9.03 48.15 19.09
C ASN A 222 9.65 47.84 17.71
N ARG A 223 11.00 47.79 17.64
CA ARG A 223 11.67 47.39 16.40
C ARG A 223 11.47 45.91 16.05
N ALA A 224 11.45 45.01 17.05
CA ALA A 224 11.25 43.61 16.86
C ALA A 224 9.79 43.27 16.49
N PHE A 225 8.84 44.07 16.98
CA PHE A 225 7.43 43.98 16.64
C PHE A 225 6.99 44.86 15.46
N ASP A 226 7.96 45.31 14.65
CA ASP A 226 7.65 46.01 13.42
C ASP A 226 6.79 45.15 12.48
N LEU A 227 5.70 45.74 12.00
CA LEU A 227 4.70 44.98 11.20
C LEU A 227 5.28 44.51 9.87
N GLU A 228 6.12 45.29 9.22
CA GLU A 228 6.74 44.90 7.94
C GLU A 228 7.66 43.70 8.14
N ARG A 229 8.43 43.68 9.23
CA ARG A 229 9.32 42.58 9.60
C ARG A 229 8.52 41.30 9.91
N ILE A 230 7.47 41.40 10.71
CA ILE A 230 6.60 40.26 11.06
C ILE A 230 5.97 39.68 9.79
N GLU A 231 5.41 40.53 8.94
CA GLU A 231 4.75 40.09 7.71
C GLU A 231 5.75 39.52 6.70
N GLU A 232 7.00 39.98 6.66
CA GLU A 232 8.01 39.38 5.83
C GLU A 232 8.38 37.97 6.29
N ILE A 233 8.55 37.73 7.60
CA ILE A 233 8.80 36.40 8.17
C ILE A 233 7.61 35.49 7.89
N ARG A 234 6.37 35.96 8.09
CA ARG A 234 5.14 35.21 7.79
C ARG A 234 5.10 34.83 6.30
N ARG A 235 5.40 35.76 5.40
CA ARG A 235 5.40 35.51 3.96
C ARG A 235 6.48 34.49 3.57
N GLN A 236 7.67 34.56 4.16
CA GLN A 236 8.72 33.55 3.95
C GLN A 236 8.29 32.17 4.45
N PHE A 237 7.63 32.13 5.60
CA PHE A 237 7.09 30.87 6.13
C PHE A 237 6.01 30.29 5.20
N CYS A 238 5.07 31.10 4.73
CA CYS A 238 4.02 30.65 3.82
C CYS A 238 4.55 30.12 2.47
N LYS A 239 5.70 30.61 1.98
CA LYS A 239 6.32 30.09 0.74
C LYS A 239 6.71 28.61 0.83
N PHE A 240 6.94 28.09 2.01
CA PHE A 240 7.22 26.66 2.18
C PHE A 240 5.98 25.78 1.91
N ALA A 241 4.80 26.36 1.82
CA ALA A 241 3.58 25.64 1.46
C ALA A 241 3.48 25.33 -0.05
N GLU A 242 4.10 26.16 -0.89
CA GLU A 242 3.98 26.10 -2.36
C GLU A 242 4.34 24.70 -2.94
N PRO A 243 5.46 24.05 -2.55
CA PRO A 243 5.82 22.72 -3.06
C PRO A 243 4.81 21.63 -2.69
N PHE A 244 3.98 21.87 -1.68
CA PHE A 244 2.98 20.91 -1.17
C PHE A 244 1.56 21.24 -1.66
N GLY A 245 1.39 22.30 -2.45
CA GLY A 245 0.08 22.75 -2.92
C GLY A 245 -0.85 23.20 -1.81
N GLN A 246 -0.31 23.62 -0.66
CA GLN A 246 -1.07 24.11 0.51
C GLN A 246 -1.03 25.64 0.55
N ASP A 247 -2.06 26.24 1.14
CA ASP A 247 -2.09 27.66 1.50
C ASP A 247 -2.07 27.82 3.02
N TRP A 248 -0.98 28.43 3.53
CA TRP A 248 -0.82 28.74 4.96
C TRP A 248 -1.17 30.20 5.28
N SER A 249 -1.57 30.99 4.30
CA SER A 249 -1.87 32.43 4.49
C SER A 249 -3.09 32.67 5.36
N SER A 250 -4.05 31.74 5.38
CA SER A 250 -5.26 31.80 6.19
C SER A 250 -5.05 31.40 7.65
N VAL A 251 -3.89 30.83 8.02
CA VAL A 251 -3.61 30.39 9.39
C VAL A 251 -3.45 31.60 10.31
N PRO A 252 -4.17 31.64 11.45
CA PRO A 252 -4.01 32.71 12.44
C PRO A 252 -2.56 32.81 12.92
N PHE A 253 -2.00 34.01 12.85
CA PHE A 253 -0.59 34.29 13.14
C PHE A 253 -0.47 35.44 14.12
N VAL A 254 0.25 35.24 15.21
CA VAL A 254 0.48 36.26 16.25
C VAL A 254 1.95 36.25 16.66
N ALA A 255 2.49 37.45 17.00
CA ALA A 255 3.83 37.58 17.52
C ALA A 255 3.81 37.95 19.01
N ALA A 256 4.61 37.29 19.83
CA ALA A 256 4.74 37.60 21.26
C ALA A 256 6.20 37.40 21.71
N HIS A 257 6.59 38.11 22.76
CA HIS A 257 7.89 37.94 23.42
C HIS A 257 7.71 37.15 24.72
N LEU A 258 7.90 35.81 24.66
CA LEU A 258 7.59 34.91 25.77
C LEU A 258 8.43 35.14 27.01
N LYS A 259 9.70 35.60 26.89
CA LYS A 259 10.55 35.92 28.03
C LYS A 259 10.02 37.11 28.82
N SER A 260 9.50 38.18 28.17
CA SER A 260 8.85 39.28 28.88
C SER A 260 7.53 38.88 29.49
N ALA A 261 6.76 38.00 28.79
CA ALA A 261 5.54 37.46 29.35
C ALA A 261 5.78 36.68 30.65
N TYR A 262 6.87 35.90 30.69
CA TYR A 262 7.27 35.19 31.91
C TYR A 262 7.76 36.14 33.00
N GLU A 263 8.52 37.22 32.64
CA GLU A 263 8.91 38.27 33.62
C GLU A 263 7.69 38.95 34.21
N ALA A 264 6.61 39.15 33.48
CA ALA A 264 5.36 39.68 34.01
C ALA A 264 4.77 38.76 35.11
N VAL A 265 4.70 37.46 34.87
CA VAL A 265 4.24 36.44 35.82
C VAL A 265 5.14 36.43 37.07
N ARG A 266 6.45 36.54 36.87
CA ARG A 266 7.40 36.61 37.98
C ARG A 266 7.19 37.86 38.85
N CYS A 267 7.05 39.05 38.22
CA CYS A 267 6.83 40.31 38.93
C CYS A 267 5.47 40.31 39.70
N GLU A 268 4.43 39.73 39.17
CA GLU A 268 3.17 39.56 39.86
C GLU A 268 3.33 38.73 41.15
N ARG A 269 4.09 37.65 41.09
CA ARG A 269 4.39 36.80 42.26
C ARG A 269 5.28 37.51 43.29
N GLU A 270 6.23 38.31 42.83
CA GLU A 270 7.08 39.15 43.69
C GLU A 270 6.35 40.32 44.30
N GLY A 271 5.09 40.59 43.90
CA GLY A 271 4.24 41.66 44.44
C GLY A 271 4.57 43.03 43.83
N ASP A 272 5.11 43.08 42.61
CA ASP A 272 5.38 44.31 41.87
C ASP A 272 4.44 44.44 40.64
N PRO A 273 3.18 44.90 40.85
CA PRO A 273 2.18 44.94 39.80
C PRO A 273 2.49 45.97 38.70
N GLU A 274 3.23 47.04 38.99
CA GLU A 274 3.59 48.07 38.00
C GLU A 274 4.58 47.49 36.98
N LYS A 275 5.57 46.74 37.44
CA LYS A 275 6.49 46.06 36.53
C LYS A 275 5.84 44.92 35.80
N ALA A 276 4.96 44.16 36.46
CA ALA A 276 4.19 43.10 35.84
C ALA A 276 3.41 43.64 34.65
N GLU A 277 2.63 44.71 34.84
CA GLU A 277 1.84 45.36 33.77
C GLU A 277 2.71 45.88 32.63
N PHE A 278 3.87 46.48 32.95
CA PHE A 278 4.84 46.86 31.94
C PHE A 278 5.31 45.69 31.09
N TRP A 279 5.77 44.60 31.70
CA TRP A 279 6.25 43.44 31.00
C TRP A 279 5.15 42.73 30.21
N ARG A 280 3.96 42.65 30.75
CA ARG A 280 2.77 42.11 30.12
C ARG A 280 2.41 42.86 28.84
N ARG A 281 2.36 44.17 28.89
CA ARG A 281 2.03 45.04 27.75
C ARG A 281 3.06 44.90 26.62
N ILE A 282 4.33 44.96 26.93
CA ILE A 282 5.39 44.87 25.88
C ILE A 282 5.58 43.49 25.32
N SER A 283 5.12 42.43 26.00
CA SER A 283 5.21 41.05 25.54
C SER A 283 4.21 40.72 24.45
N ARG A 284 3.10 41.45 24.37
CA ARG A 284 1.91 41.14 23.52
C ARG A 284 1.29 39.75 23.76
N ILE A 285 1.50 39.18 24.94
CA ILE A 285 0.97 37.85 25.26
C ILE A 285 -0.56 37.81 25.29
N ASP A 286 -1.20 38.92 25.62
CA ASP A 286 -2.65 39.01 25.66
C ASP A 286 -3.30 38.85 24.28
N ASP A 287 -2.60 39.21 23.20
CA ASP A 287 -3.05 38.96 21.82
C ASP A 287 -3.22 37.46 21.56
N LEU A 288 -2.22 36.65 21.98
CA LEU A 288 -2.28 35.19 21.87
C LEU A 288 -3.40 34.61 22.76
N LYS A 289 -3.46 35.02 24.04
CA LYS A 289 -4.49 34.55 24.97
C LYS A 289 -5.90 34.84 24.42
N SER A 290 -6.10 36.05 23.89
CA SER A 290 -7.35 36.47 23.27
C SER A 290 -7.69 35.70 22.01
N LEU A 291 -6.67 35.39 21.20
CA LEU A 291 -6.84 34.58 19.96
C LEU A 291 -7.28 33.14 20.29
N ILE A 292 -6.61 32.49 21.25
CA ILE A 292 -7.00 31.13 21.69
C ILE A 292 -8.44 31.13 22.22
N CYS A 293 -8.78 32.07 23.11
CA CYS A 293 -10.15 32.14 23.66
C CYS A 293 -11.18 32.37 22.54
N LYS A 294 -10.91 33.25 21.59
CA LYS A 294 -11.77 33.52 20.44
C LYS A 294 -11.97 32.29 19.55
N GLU A 295 -10.92 31.51 19.28
CA GLU A 295 -11.05 30.28 18.51
C GLU A 295 -11.94 29.26 19.22
N VAL A 296 -11.81 29.12 20.56
CA VAL A 296 -12.65 28.26 21.37
C VAL A 296 -14.10 28.76 21.39
N GLU A 297 -14.33 30.07 21.54
CA GLU A 297 -15.65 30.68 21.54
C GLU A 297 -16.42 30.48 20.23
N VAL A 298 -15.74 30.65 19.09
CA VAL A 298 -16.37 30.58 17.76
C VAL A 298 -16.51 29.16 17.26
N ARG A 299 -15.47 28.34 17.43
CA ARG A 299 -15.35 27.03 16.76
C ARG A 299 -15.33 25.86 17.73
N GLY A 300 -15.10 26.07 19.03
CA GLY A 300 -14.73 25.02 19.98
C GLY A 300 -15.65 23.81 19.96
N ARG A 301 -16.99 24.03 19.97
CA ARG A 301 -17.98 22.94 19.94
C ARG A 301 -17.90 22.11 18.66
N TYR A 302 -17.64 22.73 17.49
CA TYR A 302 -17.55 22.03 16.20
C TYR A 302 -16.22 21.27 16.08
N ILE A 303 -15.13 21.90 16.55
CA ILE A 303 -13.81 21.28 16.62
C ILE A 303 -13.84 20.04 17.52
N ARG A 304 -14.58 20.07 18.62
CA ARG A 304 -14.72 18.90 19.49
C ARG A 304 -15.37 17.73 18.78
N VAL A 305 -16.48 17.92 18.08
CA VAL A 305 -17.10 16.86 17.27
C VAL A 305 -16.14 16.37 16.20
N LYS A 306 -15.44 17.30 15.53
CA LYS A 306 -14.45 16.98 14.51
C LYS A 306 -13.32 16.11 15.04
N THR A 307 -12.79 16.41 16.23
CA THR A 307 -11.70 15.63 16.84
C THR A 307 -12.07 14.14 16.98
N PHE A 308 -13.31 13.82 17.36
CA PHE A 308 -13.78 12.44 17.43
C PHE A 308 -14.00 11.82 16.04
N ALA A 309 -14.53 12.58 15.09
CA ALA A 309 -14.67 12.11 13.71
C ALA A 309 -13.29 11.84 13.06
N ASP A 310 -12.30 12.70 13.29
CA ASP A 310 -10.93 12.57 12.75
C ASP A 310 -10.24 11.29 13.21
N ILE A 311 -10.40 10.90 14.47
CA ILE A 311 -9.78 9.70 15.03
C ILE A 311 -10.24 8.42 14.35
N ILE A 312 -11.49 8.41 13.86
CA ILE A 312 -12.01 7.29 13.09
C ILE A 312 -11.69 7.46 11.59
N ALA A 313 -11.96 8.65 11.04
CA ALA A 313 -11.84 8.88 9.60
C ALA A 313 -10.39 8.80 9.09
N ASN A 314 -9.42 9.42 9.78
CA ASN A 314 -8.06 9.50 9.28
C ASN A 314 -7.38 8.12 9.11
N PRO A 315 -7.41 7.20 10.10
CA PRO A 315 -6.88 5.85 9.89
C PRO A 315 -7.65 5.06 8.83
N MET A 316 -8.97 5.29 8.66
CA MET A 316 -9.73 4.66 7.59
C MET A 316 -9.29 5.14 6.21
N ILE A 317 -9.04 6.44 6.04
CA ILE A 317 -8.54 7.03 4.79
C ILE A 317 -7.16 6.45 4.46
N GLU A 318 -6.28 6.33 5.45
CA GLU A 318 -4.95 5.72 5.28
C GLU A 318 -5.06 4.24 4.88
N ALA A 319 -5.89 3.47 5.59
CA ALA A 319 -6.12 2.06 5.30
C ALA A 319 -6.74 1.85 3.91
N LEU A 320 -7.68 2.70 3.50
CA LEU A 320 -8.30 2.65 2.18
C LEU A 320 -7.26 2.88 1.07
N SER A 321 -6.46 3.93 1.19
CA SER A 321 -5.41 4.24 0.20
C SER A 321 -4.38 3.10 0.09
N GLU A 322 -4.03 2.48 1.21
CA GLU A 322 -3.11 1.34 1.24
C GLU A 322 -3.73 0.08 0.60
N LEU A 323 -4.97 -0.25 0.94
CA LEU A 323 -5.69 -1.39 0.36
C LEU A 323 -5.86 -1.25 -1.15
N ASP A 324 -6.25 -0.06 -1.63
CA ASP A 324 -6.40 0.20 -3.05
C ASP A 324 -5.07 0.06 -3.82
N LEU A 325 -3.97 0.53 -3.23
CA LEU A 325 -2.64 0.36 -3.82
C LEU A 325 -2.26 -1.11 -3.91
N GLN A 326 -2.43 -1.86 -2.83
CA GLN A 326 -2.07 -3.27 -2.75
C GLN A 326 -2.94 -4.14 -3.66
N SER A 327 -4.24 -3.89 -3.69
CA SER A 327 -5.15 -4.62 -4.58
C SER A 327 -4.74 -4.43 -6.04
N ARG A 328 -4.42 -3.20 -6.47
CA ARG A 328 -3.93 -2.91 -7.82
C ARG A 328 -2.62 -3.62 -8.14
N MET A 329 -1.70 -3.69 -7.17
CA MET A 329 -0.44 -4.44 -7.32
C MET A 329 -0.72 -5.92 -7.51
N ASN A 330 -1.55 -6.52 -6.65
CA ASN A 330 -1.90 -7.93 -6.74
C ASN A 330 -2.61 -8.24 -8.07
N GLU A 331 -3.54 -7.41 -8.51
CA GLU A 331 -4.18 -7.57 -9.84
C GLU A 331 -3.16 -7.51 -10.98
N SER A 332 -2.20 -6.58 -10.92
CA SER A 332 -1.17 -6.45 -11.96
C SER A 332 -0.24 -7.67 -11.97
N GLN A 333 0.13 -8.18 -10.80
CA GLN A 333 0.93 -9.39 -10.65
C GLN A 333 0.17 -10.63 -11.11
N GLY A 334 -1.12 -10.74 -10.77
CA GLY A 334 -2.00 -11.82 -11.23
C GLY A 334 -2.08 -11.86 -12.77
N ARG A 335 -2.18 -10.69 -13.41
CA ARG A 335 -2.16 -10.58 -14.90
C ARG A 335 -0.84 -11.09 -15.48
N VAL A 336 0.30 -10.68 -14.95
CA VAL A 336 1.62 -11.16 -15.40
C VAL A 336 1.68 -12.68 -15.33
N ILE A 337 1.27 -13.29 -14.21
CA ILE A 337 1.27 -14.74 -14.01
C ILE A 337 0.32 -15.44 -15.01
N ALA A 338 -0.89 -14.90 -15.20
CA ALA A 338 -1.86 -15.44 -16.15
C ALA A 338 -1.34 -15.37 -17.59
N ASP A 339 -0.66 -14.29 -17.97
CA ASP A 339 -0.06 -14.14 -19.29
C ASP A 339 1.09 -15.12 -19.52
N LYS A 340 1.97 -15.31 -18.52
CA LYS A 340 3.06 -16.29 -18.62
C LYS A 340 2.54 -17.73 -18.65
N LYS A 341 1.52 -18.04 -17.86
CA LYS A 341 0.82 -19.32 -17.95
C LYS A 341 0.30 -19.58 -19.37
N ARG A 342 -0.43 -18.62 -19.96
CA ARG A 342 -0.95 -18.74 -21.33
C ARG A 342 0.15 -18.87 -22.38
N ALA A 343 1.26 -18.14 -22.19
CA ALA A 343 2.42 -18.25 -23.07
C ALA A 343 3.05 -19.65 -22.98
N LEU A 344 3.20 -20.20 -21.77
CA LEU A 344 3.75 -21.53 -21.54
C LEU A 344 2.83 -22.64 -22.12
N GLU A 345 1.51 -22.51 -22.00
CA GLU A 345 0.53 -23.41 -22.65
C GLU A 345 0.72 -23.44 -24.16
N LYS A 346 0.87 -22.29 -24.81
CA LYS A 346 1.14 -22.20 -26.24
C LYS A 346 2.50 -22.83 -26.62
N ARG A 347 3.56 -22.55 -25.84
CA ARG A 347 4.88 -23.16 -26.06
C ARG A 347 4.83 -24.67 -25.90
N LYS A 348 4.05 -25.20 -24.93
CA LYS A 348 3.80 -26.63 -24.77
C LYS A 348 3.21 -27.26 -26.02
N ASP A 349 2.15 -26.67 -26.58
CA ASP A 349 1.48 -27.21 -27.76
C ASP A 349 2.43 -27.29 -28.95
N VAL A 350 3.27 -26.28 -29.15
CA VAL A 350 4.30 -26.26 -30.19
C VAL A 350 5.32 -27.37 -29.95
N PHE A 351 5.83 -27.48 -28.71
CA PHE A 351 6.81 -28.48 -28.32
C PHE A 351 6.29 -29.91 -28.54
N VAL A 352 5.07 -30.21 -28.11
CA VAL A 352 4.44 -31.55 -28.31
C VAL A 352 4.33 -31.89 -29.79
N LYS A 353 3.88 -30.92 -30.60
CA LYS A 353 3.78 -31.11 -32.06
C LYS A 353 5.11 -31.37 -32.72
N ASP A 354 6.15 -30.64 -32.34
CA ASP A 354 7.49 -30.77 -32.87
C ASP A 354 8.16 -32.06 -32.36
N GLY A 355 8.02 -32.38 -31.10
CA GLY A 355 8.51 -33.62 -30.49
C GLY A 355 7.96 -34.87 -31.19
N LYS A 356 6.65 -34.91 -31.49
CA LYS A 356 6.06 -36.01 -32.29
C LYS A 356 6.66 -36.11 -33.67
N LYS A 357 6.92 -35.01 -34.38
CA LYS A 357 7.58 -35.03 -35.69
C LYS A 357 9.02 -35.51 -35.60
N ARG A 358 9.77 -35.15 -34.57
CA ARG A 358 11.15 -35.64 -34.36
C ARG A 358 11.17 -37.14 -34.11
N ILE A 359 10.22 -37.66 -33.28
CA ILE A 359 10.06 -39.10 -33.07
C ILE A 359 9.75 -39.80 -34.39
N GLU A 360 8.79 -39.30 -35.16
CA GLU A 360 8.41 -39.83 -36.47
C GLU A 360 9.61 -39.90 -37.42
N SER A 361 10.33 -38.79 -37.55
CA SER A 361 11.49 -38.69 -38.42
C SER A 361 12.64 -39.62 -37.96
N PHE A 362 12.85 -39.76 -36.65
CA PHE A 362 13.81 -40.68 -36.07
C PHE A 362 13.44 -42.14 -36.40
N MET A 363 12.19 -42.52 -36.15
CA MET A 363 11.70 -43.86 -36.38
C MET A 363 11.71 -44.27 -37.89
N MET A 364 11.36 -43.30 -38.75
CA MET A 364 11.44 -43.53 -40.21
C MET A 364 12.86 -43.81 -40.66
N ARG A 365 13.85 -43.05 -40.17
CA ARG A 365 15.28 -43.29 -40.46
C ARG A 365 15.75 -44.62 -39.88
N LEU A 366 15.43 -44.94 -38.63
CA LEU A 366 15.79 -46.18 -37.98
C LEU A 366 15.23 -47.39 -38.71
N LYS A 367 13.92 -47.35 -39.05
CA LYS A 367 13.23 -48.44 -39.78
C LYS A 367 13.81 -48.68 -41.17
N THR A 368 14.22 -47.59 -41.86
CA THR A 368 14.84 -47.66 -43.18
C THR A 368 16.24 -48.29 -43.09
N GLU A 369 17.04 -47.89 -42.11
CA GLU A 369 18.37 -48.40 -41.84
C GLU A 369 18.32 -49.89 -41.51
N LEU A 370 17.46 -50.31 -40.56
CA LEU A 370 17.34 -51.73 -40.16
C LEU A 370 16.82 -52.61 -41.31
N ARG A 371 15.91 -52.10 -42.13
CA ARG A 371 15.42 -52.84 -43.33
C ARG A 371 16.52 -53.04 -44.39
N ALA A 372 17.39 -52.07 -44.57
CA ALA A 372 18.52 -52.20 -45.49
C ALA A 372 19.49 -53.29 -45.06
N ASP A 373 19.72 -53.41 -43.74
CA ASP A 373 20.57 -54.46 -43.18
C ASP A 373 19.97 -55.86 -43.29
N ILE A 374 18.65 -56.02 -43.27
CA ILE A 374 17.97 -57.33 -43.34
C ILE A 374 18.33 -58.09 -44.61
N ALA A 375 18.32 -57.43 -45.76
CA ALA A 375 18.58 -58.10 -47.04
C ALA A 375 20.02 -58.64 -47.11
N THR A 376 20.98 -57.82 -46.68
CA THR A 376 22.41 -58.24 -46.61
C THR A 376 22.64 -59.31 -45.57
N PHE A 377 22.06 -59.11 -44.38
CA PHE A 377 22.19 -60.10 -43.30
C PHE A 377 21.55 -61.45 -43.65
N ALA A 378 20.40 -61.49 -44.29
CA ALA A 378 19.75 -62.69 -44.73
C ALA A 378 20.53 -63.45 -45.83
N GLU A 379 21.27 -62.71 -46.68
CA GLU A 379 22.16 -63.29 -47.69
C GLU A 379 23.35 -63.97 -47.05
N ASP A 380 23.94 -63.38 -46.02
CA ASP A 380 25.11 -63.89 -45.34
C ASP A 380 24.84 -65.03 -44.34
N HIS A 381 23.65 -65.00 -43.69
CA HIS A 381 23.33 -65.87 -42.54
C HIS A 381 22.09 -66.77 -42.71
N TYR A 382 21.55 -66.97 -43.93
CA TYR A 382 20.33 -67.81 -44.16
C TYR A 382 20.52 -69.28 -43.75
N ASN A 383 21.77 -69.76 -43.60
CA ASN A 383 22.05 -71.11 -43.18
C ASN A 383 22.88 -71.18 -41.88
N ASP A 384 22.97 -70.11 -41.16
CA ASP A 384 23.73 -69.97 -39.93
C ASP A 384 22.83 -70.31 -38.70
N LYS A 385 23.34 -71.30 -37.90
CA LYS A 385 22.66 -71.71 -36.65
C LYS A 385 22.71 -70.64 -35.54
N MET A 386 23.62 -69.71 -35.69
CA MET A 386 23.87 -68.62 -34.75
C MET A 386 23.36 -67.24 -35.30
N ALA A 387 22.52 -67.26 -36.34
CA ALA A 387 22.01 -66.06 -36.98
C ALA A 387 21.29 -65.11 -36.00
N ASP A 388 20.62 -65.67 -35.00
CA ASP A 388 19.95 -64.85 -33.90
C ASP A 388 20.99 -64.08 -33.07
N ILE A 389 22.14 -64.72 -32.72
CA ILE A 389 23.17 -64.05 -31.95
C ILE A 389 23.87 -63.00 -32.82
N ALA A 390 24.15 -63.33 -34.06
CA ALA A 390 24.80 -62.40 -35.02
C ALA A 390 23.94 -61.22 -35.32
N TRP A 391 22.56 -61.37 -35.42
CA TRP A 391 21.62 -60.28 -35.55
C TRP A 391 21.58 -59.43 -34.28
N GLY A 392 21.58 -60.07 -33.11
CA GLY A 392 21.60 -59.37 -31.82
C GLY A 392 22.85 -58.51 -31.66
N GLU A 393 24.04 -59.00 -32.10
CA GLU A 393 25.27 -58.20 -32.09
C GLU A 393 25.23 -57.02 -33.09
N LEU A 394 24.66 -57.21 -34.28
CA LEU A 394 24.48 -56.17 -35.28
C LEU A 394 23.58 -55.06 -34.71
N ILE A 395 22.43 -55.40 -34.11
CA ILE A 395 21.51 -54.46 -33.48
C ILE A 395 22.20 -53.72 -32.33
N LYS A 396 22.97 -54.43 -31.48
CA LYS A 396 23.68 -53.81 -30.37
C LYS A 396 24.71 -52.78 -30.86
N ASN A 397 25.41 -53.11 -31.96
CA ASN A 397 26.41 -52.20 -32.57
C ASN A 397 25.75 -50.92 -33.18
N LYS A 398 24.46 -50.91 -33.44
CA LYS A 398 23.71 -49.71 -33.88
C LYS A 398 23.44 -48.71 -32.78
N ASP A 399 23.69 -49.09 -31.53
CA ASP A 399 23.47 -48.23 -30.35
C ASP A 399 22.10 -47.52 -30.36
N ILE A 400 21.04 -48.28 -30.65
CA ILE A 400 19.67 -47.76 -30.76
C ILE A 400 19.28 -47.11 -29.44
N GLU A 401 19.67 -47.72 -28.31
CA GLU A 401 19.37 -47.20 -26.97
C GLU A 401 20.01 -45.82 -26.73
N GLY A 402 21.31 -45.67 -27.03
CA GLY A 402 22.00 -44.38 -26.91
C GLY A 402 21.40 -43.32 -27.81
N ARG A 403 21.02 -43.68 -29.05
CA ARG A 403 20.35 -42.75 -29.98
C ARG A 403 18.96 -42.32 -29.50
N CYS A 404 18.18 -43.22 -28.90
CA CYS A 404 16.89 -42.89 -28.28
C CYS A 404 17.08 -41.98 -27.06
N ARG A 405 18.07 -42.28 -26.22
CA ARG A 405 18.43 -41.47 -25.05
C ARG A 405 18.81 -40.05 -25.45
N ASN A 406 19.71 -39.89 -26.42
CA ASN A 406 20.13 -38.58 -26.93
C ASN A 406 18.92 -37.79 -27.45
N LEU A 407 17.96 -38.41 -28.15
CA LEU A 407 16.75 -37.72 -28.62
C LEU A 407 15.91 -37.23 -27.46
N LEU A 408 15.77 -38.02 -26.38
CA LEU A 408 15.00 -37.62 -25.18
C LEU A 408 15.71 -36.57 -24.36
N ASP A 409 17.04 -36.68 -24.21
CA ASP A 409 17.87 -35.68 -23.48
C ASP A 409 17.84 -34.31 -24.19
N ASP A 410 17.86 -34.30 -25.54
CA ASP A 410 17.71 -33.08 -26.32
C ASP A 410 16.32 -32.43 -26.08
N MET A 411 15.25 -33.25 -26.05
CA MET A 411 13.89 -32.77 -25.76
C MET A 411 13.76 -32.27 -24.32
N GLU A 412 14.39 -32.94 -23.36
CA GLU A 412 14.40 -32.52 -21.94
C GLU A 412 15.12 -31.18 -21.77
N SER A 413 16.28 -31.04 -22.38
CA SER A 413 17.03 -29.77 -22.36
C SER A 413 16.25 -28.60 -22.96
N GLU A 414 15.47 -28.87 -24.02
CA GLU A 414 14.60 -27.85 -24.64
C GLU A 414 13.44 -27.45 -23.69
N VAL A 415 12.82 -28.43 -23.03
CA VAL A 415 11.77 -28.14 -22.00
C VAL A 415 12.34 -27.31 -20.87
N ASP A 416 13.51 -27.66 -20.34
CA ASP A 416 14.16 -26.89 -19.28
C ASP A 416 14.48 -25.47 -19.73
N GLY A 417 14.91 -25.29 -20.99
CA GLY A 417 15.09 -23.97 -21.60
C GLY A 417 13.82 -23.13 -21.65
N ILE A 418 12.71 -23.73 -22.11
CA ILE A 418 11.39 -23.07 -22.19
C ILE A 418 10.92 -22.61 -20.79
N ILE A 419 11.06 -23.47 -19.79
CA ILE A 419 10.66 -23.16 -18.42
C ILE A 419 11.52 -22.04 -17.85
N GLN A 420 12.87 -22.14 -17.97
CA GLN A 420 13.79 -21.14 -17.46
C GLN A 420 13.58 -19.76 -18.12
N GLU A 421 13.34 -19.72 -19.42
CA GLU A 421 13.04 -18.47 -20.13
C GLU A 421 11.74 -17.84 -19.62
N THR A 422 10.67 -18.64 -19.51
CA THR A 422 9.37 -18.18 -19.01
C THR A 422 9.50 -17.61 -17.59
N ILE A 423 10.27 -18.26 -16.71
CA ILE A 423 10.50 -17.80 -15.34
C ILE A 423 11.28 -16.47 -15.32
N ARG A 424 12.36 -16.35 -16.11
CA ARG A 424 13.15 -15.11 -16.18
C ARG A 424 12.33 -13.93 -16.70
N GLU A 425 11.50 -14.15 -17.72
CA GLU A 425 10.58 -13.13 -18.22
C GLU A 425 9.60 -12.72 -17.14
N MET A 426 9.01 -13.67 -16.43
CA MET A 426 8.08 -13.43 -15.32
C MET A 426 8.74 -12.61 -14.20
N GLU A 427 9.93 -13.00 -13.75
CA GLU A 427 10.68 -12.25 -12.72
C GLU A 427 10.96 -10.80 -13.13
N SER A 428 11.34 -10.59 -14.37
CA SER A 428 11.63 -9.24 -14.89
C SER A 428 10.37 -8.37 -14.89
N GLU A 429 9.23 -8.91 -15.35
CA GLU A 429 7.96 -8.16 -15.39
C GLU A 429 7.40 -7.91 -13.99
N LEU A 430 7.48 -8.89 -13.08
CA LEU A 430 7.07 -8.72 -11.69
C LEU A 430 7.91 -7.66 -10.95
N LYS A 431 9.23 -7.62 -11.21
CA LYS A 431 10.10 -6.56 -10.67
C LYS A 431 9.71 -5.18 -11.19
N TYR A 432 9.37 -5.07 -12.47
CA TYR A 432 8.93 -3.81 -13.05
C TYR A 432 7.63 -3.30 -12.40
N VAL A 433 6.63 -4.17 -12.26
CA VAL A 433 5.37 -3.84 -11.58
C VAL A 433 5.61 -3.37 -10.14
N SER A 434 6.53 -4.01 -9.43
CA SER A 434 6.87 -3.66 -8.05
C SER A 434 7.59 -2.31 -7.95
N VAL A 435 8.51 -2.00 -8.87
CA VAL A 435 9.22 -0.71 -8.91
C VAL A 435 8.27 0.43 -9.22
N ASP A 436 7.37 0.27 -10.20
CA ASP A 436 6.37 1.27 -10.55
C ASP A 436 5.43 1.59 -9.36
N ALA A 437 5.04 0.57 -8.60
CA ALA A 437 4.23 0.75 -7.41
C ALA A 437 5.00 1.48 -6.28
N VAL A 438 6.27 1.12 -6.04
CA VAL A 438 7.12 1.79 -5.04
C VAL A 438 7.40 3.24 -5.43
N GLU A 439 7.68 3.52 -6.70
CA GLU A 439 7.85 4.91 -7.15
C GLU A 439 6.60 5.77 -6.93
N ARG A 440 5.41 5.20 -7.08
CA ARG A 440 4.14 5.89 -6.77
C ARG A 440 3.94 6.09 -5.26
N THR A 441 4.51 5.22 -4.43
CA THR A 441 4.44 5.31 -2.96
C THR A 441 5.32 6.42 -2.39
N PHE A 442 6.41 6.81 -3.06
CA PHE A 442 7.24 7.95 -2.65
C PHE A 442 6.54 9.31 -2.71
N LEU A 443 5.33 9.38 -3.28
CA LEU A 443 4.48 10.56 -3.25
C LEU A 443 3.64 10.66 -1.97
N THR A 444 3.61 9.61 -1.14
CA THR A 444 2.87 9.62 0.12
C THR A 444 3.58 10.50 1.15
N PRO A 445 2.85 11.42 1.81
CA PRO A 445 3.39 12.13 2.97
C PRO A 445 3.87 11.14 4.03
N ALA A 446 4.86 11.55 4.83
CA ALA A 446 5.52 10.73 5.85
C ALA A 446 4.62 10.14 6.97
N LEU A 447 3.30 10.25 6.84
CA LEU A 447 2.30 9.65 7.73
C LEU A 447 2.10 8.16 7.49
N ILE A 448 2.40 7.67 6.28
CA ILE A 448 2.38 6.24 5.98
C ILE A 448 3.79 5.72 6.23
N ASP A 449 3.96 4.86 7.21
CA ASP A 449 5.24 4.24 7.53
C ASP A 449 5.73 3.46 6.30
N ALA A 450 6.71 3.99 5.59
CA ALA A 450 7.30 3.37 4.40
C ALA A 450 7.77 1.92 4.66
N LYS A 451 8.10 1.59 5.92
CA LYS A 451 8.41 0.21 6.33
C LYS A 451 7.18 -0.69 6.32
N ARG A 452 5.99 -0.17 6.64
CA ARG A 452 4.73 -0.94 6.52
C ARG A 452 4.43 -1.26 5.06
N ILE A 453 4.50 -0.28 4.17
CA ILE A 453 4.27 -0.50 2.74
C ILE A 453 5.24 -1.53 2.16
N VAL A 454 6.53 -1.45 2.52
CA VAL A 454 7.55 -2.41 2.05
C VAL A 454 7.26 -3.82 2.57
N SER A 455 6.76 -4.01 3.79
CA SER A 455 6.39 -5.33 4.31
C SER A 455 5.21 -5.95 3.56
N TRP A 456 4.28 -5.12 3.08
CA TRP A 456 3.10 -5.55 2.33
C TRP A 456 3.37 -5.74 0.82
N THR A 457 4.34 -5.01 0.25
CA THR A 457 4.78 -5.18 -1.15
C THR A 457 5.74 -6.35 -1.34
N SER A 458 6.24 -6.93 -0.24
CA SER A 458 7.27 -7.98 -0.28
C SER A 458 6.80 -9.34 -0.76
N LEU A 459 5.48 -9.55 -1.09
CA LEU A 459 4.97 -10.82 -1.60
C LEU A 459 5.76 -11.31 -2.81
N ILE A 460 6.17 -10.42 -3.66
CA ILE A 460 6.89 -10.79 -4.88
C ILE A 460 8.26 -10.14 -5.00
N VAL A 461 8.54 -9.00 -4.35
CA VAL A 461 9.87 -8.38 -4.41
C VAL A 461 10.90 -9.15 -3.59
N GLY A 462 10.52 -9.69 -2.42
CA GLY A 462 11.35 -10.69 -1.70
C GLY A 462 11.16 -12.12 -2.23
N GLY A 463 9.98 -12.44 -2.77
CA GLY A 463 9.54 -13.75 -3.21
C GLY A 463 9.63 -14.01 -4.71
N GLY A 464 9.84 -13.02 -5.57
CA GLY A 464 10.01 -13.24 -7.01
C GLY A 464 11.19 -14.18 -7.30
N GLY A 465 12.27 -14.05 -6.53
CA GLY A 465 13.37 -15.00 -6.53
C GLY A 465 13.02 -16.36 -5.92
N THR A 466 12.14 -16.41 -4.91
CA THR A 466 11.71 -17.65 -4.25
C THR A 466 10.66 -18.42 -5.06
N VAL A 467 9.71 -17.73 -5.69
CA VAL A 467 8.73 -18.34 -6.61
C VAL A 467 9.45 -18.96 -7.81
N ALA A 468 10.37 -18.22 -8.42
CA ALA A 468 11.16 -18.74 -9.53
C ALA A 468 12.10 -19.87 -9.13
N ALA A 469 12.77 -19.77 -7.99
CA ALA A 469 13.64 -20.85 -7.47
C ALA A 469 12.84 -22.10 -7.10
N ALA A 470 11.64 -21.96 -6.54
CA ALA A 470 10.76 -23.07 -6.21
C ALA A 470 10.22 -23.77 -7.48
N ILE A 471 9.82 -23.02 -8.50
CA ILE A 471 9.40 -23.59 -9.79
C ILE A 471 10.57 -24.28 -10.47
N LEU A 472 11.80 -23.74 -10.39
CA LEU A 472 13.01 -24.37 -10.92
C LEU A 472 13.38 -25.64 -10.16
N THR A 473 13.20 -25.70 -8.84
CA THR A 473 13.42 -26.90 -8.02
C THR A 473 12.40 -27.99 -8.34
N LEU A 474 11.14 -27.65 -8.57
CA LEU A 474 10.10 -28.60 -9.00
C LEU A 474 10.40 -29.18 -10.38
N ALA A 475 10.83 -28.37 -11.33
CA ALA A 475 11.22 -28.80 -12.64
C ALA A 475 12.48 -29.74 -12.62
N GLY A 476 13.28 -29.70 -11.54
CA GLY A 476 14.52 -30.47 -11.40
C GLY A 476 14.44 -31.78 -10.60
N VAL A 477 13.42 -31.96 -9.75
CA VAL A 477 13.43 -33.04 -8.73
C VAL A 477 13.01 -34.41 -9.25
N GLU A 478 12.27 -34.54 -10.35
CA GLU A 478 11.84 -35.85 -10.87
C GLU A 478 12.62 -36.39 -12.07
N ALA A 479 13.64 -35.70 -12.55
CA ALA A 479 14.49 -36.14 -13.63
C ALA A 479 15.42 -37.33 -13.27
N ALA A 480 15.51 -37.71 -12.00
CA ALA A 480 16.44 -38.76 -11.53
C ALA A 480 15.97 -40.20 -11.81
N ALA A 481 14.75 -40.42 -12.26
CA ALA A 481 14.29 -41.73 -12.71
C ALA A 481 14.37 -41.79 -14.25
N GLY A 482 15.60 -41.81 -14.75
CA GLY A 482 15.89 -41.85 -16.18
C GLY A 482 15.21 -43.01 -16.92
N PRO A 483 14.88 -42.83 -18.21
CA PRO A 483 14.19 -43.81 -19.05
C PRO A 483 15.02 -45.06 -19.43
N VAL A 484 16.04 -45.39 -18.66
CA VAL A 484 17.20 -46.22 -19.08
C VAL A 484 16.96 -47.73 -18.99
N GLY A 485 15.90 -48.19 -18.26
CA GLY A 485 15.78 -49.64 -17.98
C GLY A 485 14.95 -50.47 -18.96
N TRP A 486 14.24 -49.86 -19.91
CA TRP A 486 13.21 -50.60 -20.68
C TRP A 486 13.58 -50.89 -22.14
N ILE A 487 14.57 -50.21 -22.73
CA ILE A 487 15.00 -50.47 -24.11
C ILE A 487 15.80 -51.78 -24.16
N ALA A 488 16.54 -52.11 -23.10
CA ALA A 488 17.34 -53.33 -23.04
C ALA A 488 16.50 -54.64 -23.01
N ALA A 489 15.25 -54.58 -22.53
CA ALA A 489 14.40 -55.76 -22.39
C ALA A 489 13.58 -56.10 -23.65
N GLY A 490 13.52 -55.21 -24.66
CA GLY A 490 12.68 -55.37 -25.85
C GLY A 490 13.34 -55.72 -27.17
N ILE A 491 14.67 -55.69 -27.23
CA ILE A 491 15.44 -55.88 -28.48
C ILE A 491 15.91 -57.36 -28.66
N GLY A 492 15.56 -58.25 -27.77
CA GLY A 492 15.76 -59.66 -27.98
C GLY A 492 14.77 -60.21 -29.02
N LEU A 493 15.27 -60.94 -30.01
CA LEU A 493 14.39 -61.76 -30.84
C LEU A 493 13.59 -62.70 -29.93
N ALA A 494 12.30 -62.37 -29.75
CA ALA A 494 11.42 -63.20 -28.97
C ALA A 494 11.09 -64.45 -29.75
N GLY A 495 11.69 -65.53 -29.31
CA GLY A 495 11.44 -66.86 -29.84
C GLY A 495 12.45 -67.28 -30.88
N GLY A 496 13.27 -68.22 -30.47
CA GLY A 496 14.31 -68.80 -31.31
C GLY A 496 13.82 -69.11 -32.72
N ILE A 497 14.65 -68.78 -33.68
CA ILE A 497 14.49 -69.20 -35.06
C ILE A 497 14.47 -70.74 -35.02
N GLY A 498 13.26 -71.28 -35.02
CA GLY A 498 13.08 -72.77 -34.95
C GLY A 498 13.74 -73.45 -36.10
N LEU A 499 14.83 -74.15 -35.78
CA LEU A 499 15.49 -75.02 -36.65
C LEU A 499 14.52 -75.99 -37.34
N LEU A 500 14.19 -75.71 -38.58
CA LEU A 500 13.68 -76.71 -39.51
C LEU A 500 14.70 -76.93 -40.66
N PHE A 501 15.67 -77.77 -40.34
CA PHE A 501 16.41 -78.41 -41.39
C PHE A 501 15.58 -79.60 -41.86
N ILE A 502 15.27 -79.65 -43.17
CA ILE A 502 15.35 -80.82 -44.03
C ILE A 502 14.82 -80.44 -45.44
N GLU A 503 15.59 -80.75 -46.42
CA GLU A 503 15.41 -81.16 -47.80
C GLU A 503 15.52 -80.20 -49.01
N SER A 504 16.45 -80.60 -49.91
CA SER A 504 16.69 -80.41 -51.33
C SER A 504 17.13 -79.02 -51.90
N ARG A 505 18.07 -79.06 -52.84
CA ARG A 505 19.24 -78.17 -53.08
C ARG A 505 19.05 -76.88 -53.89
N GLY A 506 17.99 -76.47 -54.38
CA GLY A 506 17.91 -75.26 -55.18
C GLY A 506 16.79 -74.25 -54.72
N ASP A 507 15.57 -74.75 -54.66
CA ASP A 507 14.41 -73.98 -54.24
C ASP A 507 14.35 -73.67 -52.71
N LYS A 508 15.10 -74.45 -51.95
CA LYS A 508 15.13 -74.33 -50.47
C LYS A 508 15.94 -73.18 -49.97
N LEU A 509 16.99 -72.81 -50.66
CA LEU A 509 17.89 -71.67 -50.31
C LEU A 509 17.14 -70.34 -50.45
N ALA A 510 16.49 -70.17 -51.61
CA ALA A 510 15.63 -68.94 -51.81
C ALA A 510 14.49 -68.86 -50.81
N LYS A 511 13.87 -70.00 -50.47
CA LYS A 511 12.80 -70.07 -49.47
C LYS A 511 13.31 -69.82 -48.05
N ALA A 512 14.48 -70.34 -47.67
CA ALA A 512 15.10 -70.12 -46.37
C ALA A 512 15.50 -68.64 -46.18
N ARG A 513 16.12 -68.05 -47.19
CA ARG A 513 16.42 -66.57 -47.18
C ARG A 513 15.16 -65.73 -47.07
N ALA A 514 14.15 -66.00 -47.91
CA ALA A 514 12.90 -65.28 -47.92
C ALA A 514 12.13 -65.42 -46.57
N ARG A 515 12.26 -66.57 -45.91
CA ARG A 515 11.69 -66.78 -44.58
C ARG A 515 12.41 -65.99 -43.52
N LEU A 516 13.75 -66.00 -43.50
CA LEU A 516 14.57 -65.23 -42.60
C LEU A 516 14.33 -63.71 -42.78
N GLU A 517 14.30 -63.24 -44.02
CA GLU A 517 13.97 -61.85 -44.34
C GLU A 517 12.59 -61.44 -43.80
N LYS A 518 11.59 -62.32 -43.93
CA LYS A 518 10.26 -62.10 -43.43
C LYS A 518 10.22 -62.03 -41.90
N GLU A 519 10.82 -63.00 -41.20
CA GLU A 519 10.89 -63.08 -39.74
C GLU A 519 11.64 -61.88 -39.16
N LEU A 520 12.77 -61.46 -39.75
CA LEU A 520 13.51 -60.28 -39.37
C LEU A 520 12.69 -59.01 -39.62
N THR A 521 11.99 -58.91 -40.74
CA THR A 521 11.14 -57.76 -41.07
C THR A 521 10.00 -57.63 -40.06
N GLU A 522 9.34 -58.72 -39.69
CA GLU A 522 8.27 -58.74 -38.68
C GLU A 522 8.83 -58.36 -37.31
N SER A 523 9.99 -58.87 -36.88
CA SER A 523 10.68 -58.56 -35.66
C SER A 523 11.11 -57.07 -35.60
N VAL A 524 11.72 -56.55 -36.67
CA VAL A 524 12.10 -55.13 -36.75
C VAL A 524 10.89 -54.22 -36.70
N ASN A 525 9.78 -54.57 -37.39
CA ASN A 525 8.56 -53.76 -37.31
C ASN A 525 8.00 -53.75 -35.87
N ALA A 526 7.88 -54.91 -35.22
CA ALA A 526 7.38 -54.99 -33.84
C ALA A 526 8.28 -54.24 -32.86
N THR A 527 9.59 -54.34 -33.01
CA THR A 527 10.57 -53.60 -32.18
C THR A 527 10.45 -52.10 -32.42
N CYS A 528 10.38 -51.67 -33.67
CA CYS A 528 10.19 -50.26 -34.02
C CYS A 528 8.86 -49.68 -33.47
N ASP A 529 7.78 -50.44 -33.59
CA ASP A 529 6.46 -50.01 -33.05
C ASP A 529 6.49 -49.93 -31.51
N SER A 530 7.22 -50.82 -30.84
CA SER A 530 7.43 -50.76 -29.39
C SER A 530 8.26 -49.53 -29.00
N ILE A 531 9.40 -49.27 -29.70
CA ILE A 531 10.24 -48.07 -29.46
C ILE A 531 9.43 -46.81 -29.69
N TRP A 532 8.62 -46.72 -30.76
CA TRP A 532 7.75 -45.60 -31.06
C TRP A 532 6.82 -45.34 -29.89
N THR A 533 6.09 -46.33 -29.45
CA THR A 533 5.14 -46.20 -28.35
C THR A 533 5.81 -45.74 -27.06
N GLN A 534 7.00 -46.20 -26.81
CA GLN A 534 7.77 -45.81 -25.63
C GLN A 534 8.31 -44.35 -25.73
N LEU A 535 8.79 -43.93 -26.88
CA LEU A 535 9.22 -42.54 -27.08
C LEU A 535 8.04 -41.56 -26.93
N GLU A 536 6.86 -41.88 -27.46
CA GLU A 536 5.66 -41.07 -27.25
C GLU A 536 5.27 -41.00 -25.76
N LYS A 537 5.32 -42.13 -25.05
CA LYS A 537 5.03 -42.16 -23.60
C LYS A 537 6.03 -41.32 -22.81
N ASN A 538 7.30 -41.30 -23.20
CA ASN A 538 8.30 -40.49 -22.52
C ASN A 538 8.15 -39.03 -22.85
N LEU A 539 7.79 -38.66 -24.08
CA LEU A 539 7.42 -37.29 -24.43
C LEU A 539 6.23 -36.84 -23.57
N ASP A 540 5.18 -37.64 -23.45
CA ASP A 540 4.01 -37.34 -22.60
C ASP A 540 4.39 -37.21 -21.13
N ARG A 541 5.30 -38.06 -20.59
CA ARG A 541 5.78 -37.94 -19.22
C ARG A 541 6.59 -36.66 -19.01
N LEU A 542 7.48 -36.32 -19.96
CA LEU A 542 8.26 -35.09 -19.89
C LEU A 542 7.37 -33.85 -19.84
N VAL A 543 6.35 -33.82 -20.69
CA VAL A 543 5.38 -32.72 -20.70
C VAL A 543 4.61 -32.64 -19.39
N LYS A 544 4.04 -33.76 -18.93
CA LYS A 544 3.25 -33.80 -17.69
C LYS A 544 4.08 -33.56 -16.44
N GLY A 545 5.30 -34.14 -16.38
CA GLY A 545 6.18 -34.06 -15.22
C GLY A 545 6.89 -32.71 -15.07
N LYS A 546 7.04 -31.93 -16.15
CA LYS A 546 7.72 -30.62 -16.09
C LYS A 546 6.79 -29.47 -16.47
N ILE A 547 6.29 -29.42 -17.72
CA ILE A 547 5.54 -28.26 -18.20
C ILE A 547 4.18 -28.13 -17.53
N ASP A 548 3.39 -29.22 -17.49
CA ASP A 548 2.04 -29.20 -16.89
C ASP A 548 2.10 -28.94 -15.37
N LEU A 549 3.16 -29.40 -14.73
CA LEU A 549 3.42 -29.10 -13.32
C LEU A 549 3.60 -27.59 -13.11
N VAL A 550 4.47 -26.95 -13.91
CA VAL A 550 4.69 -25.49 -13.82
C VAL A 550 3.40 -24.71 -14.15
N ILE A 551 2.66 -25.13 -15.18
CA ILE A 551 1.37 -24.52 -15.50
C ILE A 551 0.39 -24.61 -14.33
N SER A 552 0.32 -25.78 -13.67
CA SER A 552 -0.52 -26.00 -12.50
C SER A 552 -0.12 -25.08 -11.32
N GLU A 553 1.18 -24.94 -11.07
CA GLU A 553 1.68 -24.07 -10.00
C GLU A 553 1.40 -22.59 -10.29
N LEU A 554 1.65 -22.13 -11.52
CA LEU A 554 1.29 -20.77 -11.92
C LEU A 554 -0.21 -20.51 -11.76
N ALA A 555 -1.05 -21.48 -12.08
CA ALA A 555 -2.51 -21.36 -11.87
C ALA A 555 -2.88 -21.20 -10.39
N LYS A 556 -2.23 -21.98 -9.50
CA LYS A 556 -2.50 -21.89 -8.06
C LYS A 556 -2.06 -20.56 -7.47
N ILE A 557 -0.85 -20.11 -7.83
CA ILE A 557 -0.33 -18.81 -7.39
C ILE A 557 -1.26 -17.69 -7.88
N GLY A 558 -1.66 -17.73 -9.15
CA GLY A 558 -2.61 -16.77 -9.72
C GLY A 558 -3.92 -16.74 -8.93
N ASN A 559 -4.52 -17.90 -8.64
CA ASN A 559 -5.76 -17.98 -7.87
C ASN A 559 -5.64 -17.39 -6.45
N VAL A 560 -4.52 -17.60 -5.76
CA VAL A 560 -4.29 -17.03 -4.43
C VAL A 560 -4.18 -15.51 -4.51
N ILE A 561 -3.43 -14.99 -5.48
CA ILE A 561 -3.28 -13.54 -5.68
C ILE A 561 -4.63 -12.90 -6.02
N ASP A 562 -5.42 -13.51 -6.91
CA ASP A 562 -6.77 -13.04 -7.26
C ASP A 562 -7.71 -13.07 -6.04
N SER A 563 -7.66 -14.11 -5.22
CA SER A 563 -8.45 -14.22 -3.99
C SER A 563 -8.07 -13.14 -2.98
N LEU A 564 -6.77 -12.86 -2.85
CA LEU A 564 -6.26 -11.80 -1.98
C LEU A 564 -6.68 -10.42 -2.48
N ALA A 565 -6.52 -10.13 -3.76
CA ALA A 565 -6.98 -8.88 -4.37
C ALA A 565 -8.49 -8.66 -4.16
N ASN A 566 -9.30 -9.71 -4.35
CA ASN A 566 -10.73 -9.65 -4.12
C ASN A 566 -11.10 -9.40 -2.64
N ALA A 567 -10.37 -9.99 -1.70
CA ALA A 567 -10.58 -9.74 -0.26
C ALA A 567 -10.23 -8.28 0.10
N GLN A 568 -9.13 -7.77 -0.43
CA GLN A 568 -8.71 -6.37 -0.24
C GLN A 568 -9.72 -5.38 -0.85
N ASN A 569 -10.20 -5.64 -2.07
CA ASN A 569 -11.23 -4.82 -2.71
C ASN A 569 -12.54 -4.82 -1.89
N THR A 570 -12.96 -5.98 -1.40
CA THR A 570 -14.18 -6.09 -0.56
C THR A 570 -14.04 -5.29 0.73
N LEU A 571 -12.87 -5.32 1.36
CA LEU A 571 -12.58 -4.53 2.55
C LEU A 571 -12.56 -3.03 2.22
N ALA A 572 -11.89 -2.64 1.14
CA ALA A 572 -11.84 -1.26 0.68
C ALA A 572 -13.24 -0.70 0.39
N ASP A 573 -14.12 -1.46 -0.28
CA ASP A 573 -15.50 -1.06 -0.56
C ASP A 573 -16.31 -0.89 0.72
N SER A 574 -16.13 -1.77 1.70
CA SER A 574 -16.77 -1.65 3.00
C SER A 574 -16.30 -0.39 3.74
N LEU A 575 -15.00 -0.12 3.75
CA LEU A 575 -14.44 1.10 4.35
C LEU A 575 -14.91 2.37 3.62
N ARG A 576 -15.08 2.34 2.28
CA ARG A 576 -15.67 3.46 1.52
C ARG A 576 -17.08 3.79 1.97
N ILE A 577 -17.90 2.77 2.15
CA ILE A 577 -19.29 2.95 2.57
C ILE A 577 -19.34 3.59 3.96
N GLU A 578 -18.61 3.04 4.92
CA GLU A 578 -18.58 3.56 6.29
C GLU A 578 -18.00 4.97 6.36
N LEU A 579 -16.90 5.24 5.64
CA LEU A 579 -16.28 6.55 5.61
C LEU A 579 -17.23 7.62 5.05
N ARG A 580 -17.99 7.30 3.99
CA ARG A 580 -19.03 8.20 3.46
C ARG A 580 -20.16 8.41 4.45
N THR A 581 -20.61 7.37 5.13
CA THR A 581 -21.64 7.44 6.17
C THR A 581 -21.18 8.32 7.32
N LEU A 582 -19.97 8.12 7.83
CA LEU A 582 -19.36 8.96 8.86
C LEU A 582 -19.30 10.44 8.44
N ASN A 583 -18.78 10.71 7.23
CA ASN A 583 -18.64 12.07 6.71
C ASN A 583 -20.01 12.76 6.57
N MET A 584 -21.03 12.07 6.05
CA MET A 584 -22.39 12.59 5.93
C MET A 584 -23.04 12.84 7.30
N THR A 585 -22.89 11.92 8.24
CA THR A 585 -23.41 12.08 9.61
C THR A 585 -22.73 13.23 10.33
N PHE A 586 -21.41 13.33 10.21
CA PHE A 586 -20.62 14.45 10.75
C PHE A 586 -21.12 15.80 10.20
N MET A 587 -21.25 15.92 8.86
CA MET A 587 -21.74 17.14 8.23
C MET A 587 -23.17 17.51 8.65
N ASN A 588 -24.07 16.52 8.70
CA ASN A 588 -25.44 16.73 9.14
C ASN A 588 -25.52 17.24 10.59
N ASN A 589 -24.72 16.68 11.49
CA ASN A 589 -24.65 17.10 12.88
C ASN A 589 -24.17 18.56 13.01
N ILE A 590 -23.11 18.92 12.28
CA ILE A 590 -22.60 20.30 12.27
C ILE A 590 -23.63 21.25 11.63
N ALA A 591 -24.18 20.89 10.47
CA ALA A 591 -25.20 21.71 9.79
C ALA A 591 -26.42 21.94 10.68
N THR A 592 -26.91 20.92 11.36
CA THR A 592 -28.04 21.02 12.31
C THR A 592 -27.73 21.95 13.46
N ALA A 593 -26.51 21.87 14.00
CA ALA A 593 -26.09 22.78 15.10
C ALA A 593 -25.92 24.23 14.64
N VAL A 594 -25.63 24.48 13.37
CA VAL A 594 -25.39 25.82 12.80
C VAL A 594 -26.69 26.49 12.31
N PHE A 595 -27.47 25.75 11.52
CA PHE A 595 -28.63 26.31 10.80
C PHE A 595 -29.96 25.89 11.40
N GLY A 596 -29.98 24.95 12.37
CA GLY A 596 -31.19 24.32 12.87
C GLY A 596 -31.69 23.19 11.97
N ALA A 597 -32.53 22.30 12.50
CA ALA A 597 -32.92 21.05 11.86
C ALA A 597 -33.57 21.23 10.47
N ASP A 598 -34.48 22.18 10.32
CA ASP A 598 -35.23 22.37 9.07
C ASP A 598 -34.33 22.86 7.93
N GLN A 599 -33.49 23.85 8.20
CA GLN A 599 -32.58 24.43 7.19
C GLN A 599 -31.43 23.47 6.88
N ALA A 600 -30.90 22.81 7.90
CA ALA A 600 -29.89 21.76 7.70
C ALA A 600 -30.41 20.62 6.80
N SER A 601 -31.63 20.13 7.06
CA SER A 601 -32.28 19.11 6.24
C SER A 601 -32.43 19.56 4.79
N SER A 602 -32.76 20.83 4.55
CA SER A 602 -32.87 21.41 3.19
C SER A 602 -31.53 21.42 2.46
N TYR A 603 -30.43 21.72 3.16
CA TYR A 603 -29.08 21.67 2.56
C TYR A 603 -28.65 20.23 2.33
N MET A 604 -28.74 19.36 3.34
CA MET A 604 -28.30 17.98 3.31
C MET A 604 -29.06 17.12 2.29
N SER A 605 -30.33 17.43 2.01
CA SER A 605 -31.12 16.74 0.98
C SER A 605 -30.57 16.90 -0.45
N LYS A 606 -29.73 17.91 -0.68
CA LYS A 606 -29.08 18.19 -1.98
C LYS A 606 -27.70 17.58 -2.08
N ILE A 607 -27.14 17.05 -0.99
CA ILE A 607 -25.81 16.46 -0.90
C ILE A 607 -25.97 14.93 -0.97
N THR A 608 -25.43 14.32 -1.99
CA THR A 608 -25.52 12.87 -2.20
C THR A 608 -24.48 12.11 -1.41
N THR A 609 -23.28 12.66 -1.27
CA THR A 609 -22.20 12.08 -0.47
C THR A 609 -21.13 13.12 -0.13
N ALA A 610 -20.29 12.79 0.82
CA ALA A 610 -19.15 13.59 1.23
C ALA A 610 -17.87 12.75 1.26
N ALA A 611 -16.82 13.26 0.64
CA ALA A 611 -15.46 12.73 0.73
C ALA A 611 -14.58 13.70 1.51
N ARG A 612 -13.69 13.18 2.36
CA ARG A 612 -12.88 14.00 3.24
C ARG A 612 -11.45 13.45 3.35
N ILE A 613 -10.50 14.37 3.34
CA ILE A 613 -9.12 14.14 3.78
C ILE A 613 -8.79 15.24 4.81
N PRO A 614 -7.76 15.08 5.64
CA PRO A 614 -7.37 16.12 6.58
C PRO A 614 -7.24 17.50 5.92
N GLY A 615 -8.04 18.46 6.40
CA GLY A 615 -8.05 19.85 5.90
C GLY A 615 -8.92 20.12 4.67
N VAL A 616 -9.49 19.11 4.01
CA VAL A 616 -10.34 19.29 2.81
C VAL A 616 -11.56 18.37 2.86
N MET A 617 -12.72 18.93 2.59
CA MET A 617 -13.95 18.17 2.41
C MET A 617 -14.57 18.50 1.06
N THR A 618 -14.97 17.48 0.31
CA THR A 618 -15.67 17.62 -0.97
C THR A 618 -17.08 17.06 -0.84
N LEU A 619 -18.07 17.90 -1.10
CA LEU A 619 -19.49 17.57 -1.06
C LEU A 619 -20.00 17.36 -2.49
N LEU A 620 -20.64 16.23 -2.74
CA LEU A 620 -21.25 15.92 -4.01
C LEU A 620 -22.71 16.32 -4.00
N CYS A 621 -23.13 17.12 -4.98
CA CYS A 621 -24.49 17.63 -5.10
C CYS A 621 -25.10 17.23 -6.45
N GLU A 622 -26.41 16.92 -6.48
CA GLU A 622 -27.11 16.53 -7.70
C GLU A 622 -27.21 17.68 -8.73
N GLU A 623 -27.30 18.92 -8.28
CA GLU A 623 -27.39 20.10 -9.13
C GLU A 623 -26.42 21.21 -8.67
N ARG A 624 -25.91 21.96 -9.64
CA ARG A 624 -25.09 23.15 -9.43
C ARG A 624 -26.00 24.34 -9.07
N GLU A 625 -26.56 24.38 -7.89
CA GLU A 625 -27.21 25.59 -7.38
C GLU A 625 -26.18 26.50 -6.70
N GLY A 626 -25.68 27.47 -7.47
CA GLY A 626 -24.54 28.31 -7.11
C GLY A 626 -24.67 29.15 -5.84
N ALA A 627 -25.87 29.53 -5.41
CA ALA A 627 -26.04 30.46 -4.29
C ALA A 627 -26.10 29.73 -2.92
N VAL A 628 -26.72 28.56 -2.85
CA VAL A 628 -26.90 27.80 -1.58
C VAL A 628 -25.62 27.12 -1.16
N GLY A 629 -24.80 26.68 -2.14
CA GLY A 629 -23.51 26.02 -1.90
C GLY A 629 -22.47 26.96 -1.32
N GLU A 630 -22.37 28.19 -1.81
CA GLU A 630 -21.35 29.15 -1.35
C GLU A 630 -21.54 29.57 0.12
N GLU A 631 -22.76 29.94 0.52
CA GLU A 631 -23.02 30.32 1.91
C GLU A 631 -22.81 29.15 2.88
N PHE A 632 -23.35 27.98 2.55
CA PHE A 632 -23.18 26.77 3.34
C PHE A 632 -21.68 26.38 3.43
N GLY A 633 -21.00 26.29 2.30
CA GLY A 633 -19.58 25.92 2.24
C GLY A 633 -18.68 26.87 3.02
N ALA A 634 -18.83 28.18 2.80
CA ALA A 634 -18.05 29.19 3.51
C ALA A 634 -18.26 29.12 5.03
N LYS A 635 -19.53 28.95 5.46
CA LYS A 635 -19.84 28.84 6.89
C LYS A 635 -19.27 27.56 7.50
N MET A 636 -19.39 26.43 6.81
CA MET A 636 -18.86 25.16 7.27
C MET A 636 -17.33 25.19 7.31
N SER A 637 -16.67 25.70 6.26
CA SER A 637 -15.20 25.86 6.23
C SER A 637 -14.69 26.67 7.42
N ASP A 638 -15.35 27.80 7.73
CA ASP A 638 -14.97 28.63 8.86
C ASP A 638 -15.08 27.85 10.20
N LEU A 639 -16.13 27.06 10.40
CA LEU A 639 -16.43 26.42 11.69
C LEU A 639 -15.62 25.14 11.94
N ILE A 640 -15.37 24.33 10.92
CA ILE A 640 -14.61 23.08 11.06
C ILE A 640 -13.11 23.22 10.72
N ALA A 641 -12.70 24.42 10.30
CA ALA A 641 -11.32 24.73 9.90
C ALA A 641 -10.80 23.79 8.77
N GLU A 642 -11.66 23.49 7.78
CA GLU A 642 -11.34 22.73 6.57
C GLU A 642 -11.88 23.44 5.33
N ASP A 643 -11.26 23.23 4.19
CA ASP A 643 -11.77 23.71 2.91
C ASP A 643 -12.96 22.86 2.47
N VAL A 644 -14.16 23.41 2.43
CA VAL A 644 -15.39 22.72 2.00
C VAL A 644 -15.71 23.11 0.57
N GLY A 645 -15.46 22.19 -0.36
CA GLY A 645 -15.74 22.35 -1.78
C GLY A 645 -16.97 21.56 -2.25
N PHE A 646 -17.50 21.92 -3.43
CA PHE A 646 -18.65 21.26 -4.06
C PHE A 646 -18.29 20.72 -5.43
N VAL A 647 -18.73 19.51 -5.72
CA VAL A 647 -18.64 18.88 -7.04
C VAL A 647 -20.04 18.41 -7.45
N THR A 648 -20.45 18.70 -8.67
CA THR A 648 -21.73 18.22 -9.20
C THR A 648 -21.64 16.73 -9.49
N ALA A 649 -22.50 15.94 -8.89
CA ALA A 649 -22.68 14.54 -9.24
C ALA A 649 -23.37 14.48 -10.60
N THR A 650 -22.70 13.90 -11.61
CA THR A 650 -23.22 13.71 -12.95
C THR A 650 -23.21 12.24 -13.30
N ASP A 651 -24.11 11.81 -14.20
CA ASP A 651 -24.08 10.45 -14.75
C ASP A 651 -22.88 10.22 -15.67
N ASN A 652 -22.15 11.28 -16.01
CA ASN A 652 -20.92 11.22 -16.79
C ASN A 652 -19.72 11.07 -15.84
N THR A 653 -19.30 9.85 -15.60
CA THR A 653 -18.20 9.53 -14.68
C THR A 653 -16.90 10.29 -14.98
N PRO A 654 -16.42 10.42 -16.25
CA PRO A 654 -15.24 11.23 -16.55
C PRO A 654 -15.37 12.70 -16.13
N LEU A 655 -16.53 13.34 -16.38
CA LEU A 655 -16.78 14.73 -15.96
C LEU A 655 -16.79 14.87 -14.44
N PHE A 656 -17.39 13.92 -13.76
CA PHE A 656 -17.41 13.86 -12.30
C PHE A 656 -15.99 13.74 -11.73
N VAL A 657 -15.20 12.78 -12.24
CA VAL A 657 -13.80 12.58 -11.82
C VAL A 657 -12.96 13.83 -12.09
N CYS A 658 -13.12 14.47 -13.26
CA CYS A 658 -12.47 15.73 -13.57
C CYS A 658 -12.86 16.84 -12.56
N GLY A 659 -14.13 16.89 -12.15
CA GLY A 659 -14.59 17.81 -11.09
C GLY A 659 -13.89 17.58 -9.75
N VAL A 660 -13.68 16.33 -9.34
CA VAL A 660 -12.95 15.98 -8.10
C VAL A 660 -11.47 16.29 -8.22
N LEU A 661 -10.86 15.96 -9.35
CA LEU A 661 -9.42 16.18 -9.60
C LEU A 661 -9.09 17.66 -9.84
N GLY A 662 -10.10 18.50 -10.17
CA GLY A 662 -9.91 19.90 -10.49
C GLY A 662 -9.16 20.10 -11.80
N ASP A 663 -8.27 21.11 -11.84
CA ASP A 663 -7.48 21.45 -13.03
C ASP A 663 -6.21 20.60 -13.19
N ILE A 664 -6.00 19.59 -12.31
CA ILE A 664 -4.74 18.81 -12.28
C ILE A 664 -4.70 17.81 -13.43
N VAL A 665 -5.82 17.14 -13.73
CA VAL A 665 -5.90 16.13 -14.80
C VAL A 665 -6.96 16.56 -15.82
N PRO A 666 -6.57 16.79 -17.09
CA PRO A 666 -7.50 17.13 -18.17
C PRO A 666 -8.51 16.01 -18.42
N LEU A 667 -9.74 16.38 -18.81
CA LEU A 667 -10.83 15.44 -19.13
C LEU A 667 -10.44 14.39 -20.19
N GLU A 668 -9.62 14.76 -21.16
CA GLU A 668 -9.13 13.88 -22.23
C GLU A 668 -8.28 12.71 -21.73
N ASN A 669 -7.74 12.85 -20.53
CA ASN A 669 -6.92 11.85 -19.85
C ASN A 669 -7.73 10.93 -18.90
N ILE A 670 -9.05 11.09 -18.87
CA ILE A 670 -9.96 10.33 -18.02
C ILE A 670 -10.89 9.50 -18.89
N CYS A 671 -10.90 8.19 -18.71
CA CYS A 671 -11.79 7.26 -19.41
C CYS A 671 -12.31 6.17 -18.47
N CYS A 672 -13.41 5.52 -18.86
CA CYS A 672 -13.95 4.37 -18.13
C CYS A 672 -13.62 3.07 -18.85
N GLU A 673 -13.34 2.00 -18.14
CA GLU A 673 -13.28 0.65 -18.71
C GLU A 673 -14.70 0.20 -19.10
N ASN A 674 -14.86 -0.35 -20.32
CA ASN A 674 -16.16 -0.65 -20.94
C ASN A 674 -17.05 -1.66 -20.21
N GLU A 675 -16.60 -2.32 -19.13
CA GLU A 675 -17.35 -3.35 -18.39
C GLU A 675 -17.25 -3.19 -16.86
N SER A 676 -16.53 -2.19 -16.36
CA SER A 676 -16.40 -1.92 -14.92
C SER A 676 -16.60 -0.44 -14.64
N ASP A 677 -17.20 -0.11 -13.50
CA ASP A 677 -17.31 1.27 -13.01
C ASP A 677 -15.93 1.88 -12.64
N THR A 678 -14.84 1.23 -13.02
CA THR A 678 -13.49 1.64 -12.72
C THR A 678 -13.02 2.71 -13.70
N VAL A 679 -12.59 3.83 -13.17
CA VAL A 679 -12.05 4.95 -13.92
C VAL A 679 -10.57 4.76 -14.20
N ILE A 680 -10.14 5.01 -15.44
CA ILE A 680 -8.72 5.05 -15.81
C ILE A 680 -8.30 6.52 -15.93
N ILE A 681 -7.29 6.89 -15.15
CA ILE A 681 -6.68 8.22 -15.15
C ILE A 681 -5.28 8.10 -15.79
N ARG A 682 -5.05 8.76 -16.91
CA ARG A 682 -3.75 8.79 -17.58
C ARG A 682 -3.00 10.05 -17.17
N THR A 683 -1.95 9.89 -16.40
CA THR A 683 -1.12 11.01 -15.96
C THR A 683 0.28 10.55 -15.60
N ASP A 684 1.26 11.34 -16.04
CA ASP A 684 2.68 11.20 -15.62
C ASP A 684 3.02 12.19 -14.50
N GLU A 685 2.05 13.01 -14.06
CA GLU A 685 2.28 13.99 -13.00
C GLU A 685 2.46 13.30 -11.64
N LYS A 686 3.56 13.65 -10.97
CA LYS A 686 3.90 13.23 -9.59
C LYS A 686 3.74 14.43 -8.64
N ASP A 687 2.54 15.03 -8.62
CA ASP A 687 2.22 16.20 -7.77
C ASP A 687 1.48 15.74 -6.51
N ILE A 688 1.88 16.26 -5.35
CA ILE A 688 1.20 16.02 -4.06
C ILE A 688 -0.27 16.45 -4.10
N ARG A 689 -0.63 17.47 -4.89
CA ARG A 689 -2.03 17.91 -5.08
C ARG A 689 -2.85 16.82 -5.74
N LEU A 690 -2.29 16.17 -6.79
CA LEU A 690 -2.93 15.04 -7.44
C LEU A 690 -3.16 13.91 -6.44
N PHE A 691 -2.15 13.57 -5.65
CA PHE A 691 -2.27 12.55 -4.62
C PHE A 691 -3.41 12.82 -3.63
N ASN A 692 -3.50 14.05 -3.11
CA ASN A 692 -4.58 14.43 -2.20
C ASN A 692 -5.97 14.34 -2.87
N ARG A 693 -6.09 14.73 -4.13
CA ARG A 693 -7.34 14.60 -4.89
C ARG A 693 -7.69 13.14 -5.20
N LEU A 694 -6.70 12.30 -5.45
CA LEU A 694 -6.92 10.85 -5.62
C LEU A 694 -7.43 10.20 -4.33
N ARG A 695 -6.96 10.61 -3.16
CA ARG A 695 -7.49 10.15 -1.86
C ARG A 695 -8.94 10.56 -1.62
N LEU A 696 -9.37 11.70 -2.12
CA LEU A 696 -10.79 12.08 -2.12
C LEU A 696 -11.59 11.21 -3.09
N LEU A 697 -11.04 10.97 -4.29
CA LEU A 697 -11.69 10.16 -5.31
C LEU A 697 -11.85 8.70 -4.87
N GLU A 698 -10.84 8.11 -4.19
CA GLU A 698 -10.88 6.74 -3.64
C GLU A 698 -12.07 6.48 -2.74
N GLN A 699 -12.55 7.49 -2.02
CA GLN A 699 -13.72 7.38 -1.16
C GLN A 699 -15.04 7.31 -1.94
N ILE A 700 -15.03 7.67 -3.21
CA ILE A 700 -16.24 7.83 -4.02
C ILE A 700 -16.34 6.76 -5.09
N VAL A 701 -15.30 6.58 -5.88
CA VAL A 701 -15.25 5.63 -7.01
C VAL A 701 -13.90 4.92 -7.08
N PRO A 702 -13.86 3.65 -7.46
CA PRO A 702 -12.60 2.97 -7.75
C PRO A 702 -11.96 3.56 -9.01
N TYR A 703 -10.64 3.71 -9.03
CA TYR A 703 -9.91 4.20 -10.19
C TYR A 703 -8.61 3.42 -10.42
N LYS A 704 -8.06 3.52 -11.64
CA LYS A 704 -6.73 3.02 -12.01
C LYS A 704 -5.93 4.15 -12.64
N ILE A 705 -4.63 4.19 -12.36
CA ILE A 705 -3.72 5.09 -13.06
C ILE A 705 -3.12 4.29 -14.22
N GLY A 706 -3.42 4.69 -15.46
CA GLY A 706 -2.85 4.16 -16.67
C GLY A 706 -1.71 5.07 -17.16
N GLY A 707 -0.57 4.50 -17.51
CA GLY A 707 0.50 5.20 -18.21
C GLY A 707 0.30 5.11 -19.70
#